data_da301d7ec95851147e975343ad53ef7f
#
_entry.id   da301d7ec95851147e975343ad53ef7f
#
_cell.length_a   1.000
_cell.length_b   1.000
_cell.length_c   1.000
_cell.angle_alpha   90.00
_cell.angle_beta   90.00
_cell.angle_gamma   90.00
#
_symmetry.space_group_name_H-M   'P 1'
#
loop_
_entity.id
_entity.type
_entity.pdbx_description
1 polymer ?
#
loop_
_entity_poly.entity_id
_entity_poly.type
_entity_poly.pdbx_seq_one_letter_code
_entity_poly.pdbx_strand_id
1 'polypeptide(L)'
;MGEVWVVSGTNDVAAGGELRWQRVAAGLYRALGLVVQQDRILVLGSDQITRLHDHNGDGETDFYECVTNDYPTTGGHDFCTSLQQDSRGDLYWSVSSQDFGVAHRNSTGLTRRLGSGLRNSNGIGVSADGSVVLATVQEGTWTPASAIFEVREGSYHGLKGPQANRGRYGYDLPLCFLPRGVDNSSGELCFLPEDERLGALSGAILGTSFGACQAYLVTRDVIDGNAQGAIVPLPGDYRSGICRVVHSAEDGGVYLGGTEGWQSYAAEDGCLQRLRVTPGKLALPRSFEAWNNGVLVRFSERLDPQSVMLQNIFCQQWNYLYSAGYGSPEFSVVQPGRQGHDYVPVKSVHLLEDGRTIFVEIPQLHPVMQFHFHGRLRTQQGVPVLPDVFATIVQQRGDFTDYRGYTKIAKRPAPGFPIAEKYEQDPRLVQQEQYGTNFGWVSSSQKLSVAAAPGLQFEPRVLRVVPGARVSLAFRNGDPGMPHNVAVVRADAIDEFGERSMQLASNPRAIATHYVPEDPRELCFSPILQPGDSYTLYFEAPKEPGEYRLVCTYPGHWRVMQGSLFVLPEGTAVPESAFVPARSFVRTWTTGDLAAEVDQLTGRSFRQGRSVFESAGCSKCHQMGEGTAGPGPELTKVSERFRGRRLLQQILEPSAEIHQQYQTWVAVLTDGRALSGLKVEETPDSLTLLPNPLKPMERVVLPRAEIEELEASKTSTMPPGLLITYTREEILDLMAYVQSGGRVESPEFQGGSGN
;
A
#
# COMPACT_ATOMS: atom_id res chain seq x y z
N MET A 1 21.83 -14.56 -14.97
CA MET A 1 22.49 -15.72 -14.33
C MET A 1 23.20 -15.21 -13.09
N GLY A 2 23.10 -15.95 -11.97
CA GLY A 2 23.74 -15.57 -10.71
C GLY A 2 25.22 -15.93 -10.68
N GLU A 3 25.99 -15.13 -9.97
CA GLU A 3 27.41 -15.33 -9.74
C GLU A 3 27.72 -15.24 -8.25
N VAL A 4 28.82 -15.87 -7.83
CA VAL A 4 29.36 -15.75 -6.47
C VAL A 4 30.77 -15.16 -6.57
N TRP A 5 31.01 -14.16 -5.74
CA TRP A 5 32.29 -13.45 -5.68
C TRP A 5 32.84 -13.47 -4.26
N VAL A 6 34.13 -13.65 -4.13
CA VAL A 6 34.90 -13.47 -2.90
C VAL A 6 35.55 -12.10 -2.92
N VAL A 7 35.39 -11.36 -1.84
CA VAL A 7 35.98 -10.03 -1.65
C VAL A 7 37.00 -10.12 -0.53
N SER A 8 38.24 -9.73 -0.80
CA SER A 8 39.33 -9.69 0.17
C SER A 8 39.92 -8.27 0.31
N GLY A 9 40.67 -8.03 1.36
CA GLY A 9 41.23 -6.71 1.68
C GLY A 9 40.29 -5.78 2.45
N THR A 10 39.15 -6.28 2.96
CA THR A 10 38.13 -5.46 3.68
C THR A 10 38.69 -4.79 4.94
N ASN A 11 39.73 -5.33 5.56
CA ASN A 11 40.38 -4.74 6.74
C ASN A 11 41.33 -3.62 6.40
N ASP A 12 41.86 -3.60 5.20
CA ASP A 12 42.95 -2.69 4.75
C ASP A 12 42.37 -1.40 4.13
N VAL A 13 41.10 -1.37 3.74
CA VAL A 13 40.46 -0.21 3.08
C VAL A 13 40.57 1.06 3.92
N ALA A 14 40.42 0.96 5.24
CA ALA A 14 40.53 2.10 6.15
C ALA A 14 41.97 2.71 6.17
N ALA A 15 42.94 1.95 5.78
CA ALA A 15 44.34 2.35 5.64
C ALA A 15 44.78 2.71 4.19
N GLY A 16 43.80 2.78 3.26
CA GLY A 16 44.05 3.07 1.85
C GLY A 16 44.40 1.83 1.02
N GLY A 17 44.16 0.62 1.53
CA GLY A 17 44.28 -0.64 0.80
C GLY A 17 43.16 -0.82 -0.24
N GLU A 18 43.43 -1.68 -1.23
CA GLU A 18 42.46 -1.99 -2.29
C GLU A 18 41.68 -3.27 -2.02
N LEU A 19 40.39 -3.27 -2.38
CA LEU A 19 39.58 -4.47 -2.42
C LEU A 19 39.93 -5.31 -3.64
N ARG A 20 40.03 -6.62 -3.43
CA ARG A 20 40.18 -7.59 -4.52
C ARG A 20 38.94 -8.42 -4.65
N TRP A 21 38.45 -8.55 -5.88
CA TRP A 21 37.26 -9.29 -6.24
C TRP A 21 37.61 -10.49 -7.08
N GLN A 22 37.23 -11.69 -6.65
CA GLN A 22 37.43 -12.93 -7.38
C GLN A 22 36.09 -13.60 -7.58
N ARG A 23 35.69 -13.87 -8.82
CA ARG A 23 34.51 -14.67 -9.12
C ARG A 23 34.86 -16.14 -8.88
N VAL A 24 34.05 -16.80 -8.02
CA VAL A 24 34.25 -18.21 -7.65
C VAL A 24 33.22 -19.14 -8.27
N ALA A 25 32.06 -18.62 -8.69
CA ALA A 25 31.04 -19.41 -9.38
C ALA A 25 30.20 -18.53 -10.32
N ALA A 26 29.63 -19.14 -11.35
CA ALA A 26 28.72 -18.52 -12.31
C ALA A 26 27.65 -19.53 -12.77
N GLY A 27 26.61 -19.03 -13.47
CA GLY A 27 25.59 -19.89 -14.07
C GLY A 27 24.46 -20.32 -13.12
N LEU A 28 24.42 -19.82 -11.89
CA LEU A 28 23.38 -20.12 -10.90
C LEU A 28 22.04 -19.46 -11.29
N TYR A 29 20.93 -20.13 -11.03
CA TYR A 29 19.61 -19.61 -11.36
C TYR A 29 19.03 -18.80 -10.20
N ARG A 30 18.94 -17.47 -10.37
CA ARG A 30 18.41 -16.53 -9.36
C ARG A 30 18.99 -16.76 -7.96
N ALA A 31 20.30 -16.71 -7.85
CA ALA A 31 21.02 -16.84 -6.57
C ALA A 31 20.69 -15.67 -5.65
N LEU A 32 19.82 -15.86 -4.65
CA LEU A 32 19.31 -14.81 -3.75
C LEU A 32 19.56 -15.09 -2.26
N GLY A 33 20.30 -16.13 -1.94
CA GLY A 33 20.75 -16.45 -0.60
C GLY A 33 22.07 -17.20 -0.62
N LEU A 34 22.90 -17.00 0.40
CA LEU A 34 24.20 -17.64 0.50
C LEU A 34 24.56 -17.86 1.96
N VAL A 35 25.12 -19.03 2.26
CA VAL A 35 25.72 -19.35 3.57
C VAL A 35 27.12 -19.93 3.34
N VAL A 36 28.09 -19.43 4.10
CA VAL A 36 29.44 -20.01 4.17
C VAL A 36 29.58 -20.79 5.47
N GLN A 37 29.80 -22.08 5.35
CA GLN A 37 30.01 -22.98 6.49
C GLN A 37 31.38 -23.60 6.42
N GLN A 38 32.29 -23.16 7.28
CA GLN A 38 33.72 -23.52 7.19
C GLN A 38 34.24 -23.20 5.78
N ASP A 39 34.69 -24.20 5.02
CA ASP A 39 35.17 -24.02 3.64
C ASP A 39 34.08 -24.34 2.58
N ARG A 40 32.81 -24.39 2.97
CA ARG A 40 31.71 -24.78 2.09
C ARG A 40 30.79 -23.60 1.80
N ILE A 41 30.56 -23.33 0.53
CA ILE A 41 29.62 -22.30 0.07
C ILE A 41 28.35 -22.99 -0.37
N LEU A 42 27.21 -22.65 0.28
CA LEU A 42 25.88 -23.06 -0.10
C LEU A 42 25.15 -21.87 -0.71
N VAL A 43 24.58 -22.05 -1.88
CA VAL A 43 23.84 -20.98 -2.59
C VAL A 43 22.41 -21.40 -2.81
N LEU A 44 21.47 -20.55 -2.37
CA LEU A 44 20.05 -20.69 -2.63
C LEU A 44 19.70 -20.09 -3.99
N GLY A 45 19.29 -20.95 -4.91
CA GLY A 45 18.65 -20.59 -6.17
C GLY A 45 17.14 -20.72 -6.10
N SER A 46 16.43 -20.31 -7.17
CA SER A 46 14.98 -20.58 -7.27
C SER A 46 14.68 -22.04 -7.59
N ASP A 47 15.67 -22.83 -7.99
CA ASP A 47 15.54 -24.22 -8.42
C ASP A 47 16.08 -25.20 -7.36
N GLN A 48 17.14 -24.83 -6.66
CA GLN A 48 17.78 -25.71 -5.70
C GLN A 48 18.73 -24.95 -4.75
N ILE A 49 19.10 -25.59 -3.62
CA ILE A 49 20.27 -25.21 -2.85
C ILE A 49 21.48 -25.96 -3.44
N THR A 50 22.47 -25.21 -3.88
CA THR A 50 23.67 -25.72 -4.53
C THR A 50 24.87 -25.59 -3.60
N ARG A 51 25.65 -26.67 -3.42
CA ARG A 51 26.99 -26.62 -2.81
C ARG A 51 28.03 -26.47 -3.91
N LEU A 52 28.93 -25.51 -3.72
CA LEU A 52 30.03 -25.24 -4.63
C LEU A 52 31.25 -26.04 -4.18
N HIS A 53 31.92 -26.69 -5.11
CA HIS A 53 33.16 -27.46 -4.89
C HIS A 53 34.25 -26.96 -5.84
N ASP A 54 35.40 -26.60 -5.27
CA ASP A 54 36.65 -26.38 -5.92
C ASP A 54 37.55 -27.58 -5.64
N HIS A 55 37.70 -28.45 -6.60
CA HIS A 55 38.45 -29.71 -6.44
C HIS A 55 39.92 -29.58 -6.74
N ASN A 56 40.30 -28.59 -7.58
CA ASN A 56 41.67 -28.39 -8.03
C ASN A 56 42.40 -27.29 -7.23
N GLY A 57 41.66 -26.50 -6.43
CA GLY A 57 42.20 -25.46 -5.54
C GLY A 57 42.60 -24.17 -6.28
N ASP A 58 42.05 -23.89 -7.47
CA ASP A 58 42.34 -22.68 -8.23
C ASP A 58 41.50 -21.47 -7.86
N GLY A 59 40.50 -21.69 -6.98
CA GLY A 59 39.56 -20.67 -6.48
C GLY A 59 38.36 -20.45 -7.39
N GLU A 60 38.13 -21.34 -8.37
CA GLU A 60 36.87 -21.41 -9.15
C GLU A 60 36.12 -22.72 -8.88
N THR A 61 34.83 -22.73 -9.08
CA THR A 61 33.98 -23.89 -8.81
C THR A 61 34.04 -24.87 -9.98
N ASP A 62 34.50 -26.09 -9.71
CA ASP A 62 34.54 -27.20 -10.66
C ASP A 62 33.27 -28.02 -10.71
N PHE A 63 32.59 -28.13 -9.56
CA PHE A 63 31.39 -28.98 -9.44
C PHE A 63 30.29 -28.34 -8.59
N TYR A 64 29.07 -28.42 -9.09
CA TYR A 64 27.85 -27.86 -8.50
C TYR A 64 26.97 -29.03 -7.98
N GLU A 65 26.98 -29.26 -6.67
CA GLU A 65 26.20 -30.32 -6.04
C GLU A 65 24.81 -29.83 -5.65
N CYS A 66 23.75 -30.48 -6.10
CA CYS A 66 22.40 -30.25 -5.58
C CYS A 66 22.27 -30.82 -4.17
N VAL A 67 22.14 -29.96 -3.18
CA VAL A 67 21.90 -30.35 -1.77
C VAL A 67 20.44 -30.68 -1.55
N THR A 68 19.51 -29.89 -2.11
CA THR A 68 18.07 -30.14 -2.10
C THR A 68 17.37 -29.27 -3.13
N ASN A 69 16.29 -29.79 -3.68
CA ASN A 69 15.32 -29.08 -4.51
C ASN A 69 13.88 -29.31 -3.97
N ASP A 70 13.73 -29.65 -2.69
CA ASP A 70 12.47 -29.97 -2.01
C ASP A 70 11.64 -28.72 -1.70
N TYR A 71 11.50 -27.79 -2.65
CA TYR A 71 10.65 -26.62 -2.53
C TYR A 71 10.11 -26.18 -3.89
N PRO A 72 8.91 -25.58 -3.92
CA PRO A 72 8.30 -25.22 -5.17
C PRO A 72 9.04 -24.07 -5.86
N THR A 73 9.26 -24.21 -7.15
CA THR A 73 9.65 -23.10 -8.02
C THR A 73 8.38 -22.50 -8.61
N THR A 74 8.11 -21.25 -8.26
CA THR A 74 6.97 -20.51 -8.77
C THR A 74 7.43 -19.34 -9.64
N GLY A 75 6.54 -18.81 -10.46
CA GLY A 75 6.82 -17.66 -11.33
C GLY A 75 6.38 -16.33 -10.70
N GLY A 76 6.62 -15.25 -11.40
CA GLY A 76 6.16 -13.93 -11.00
C GLY A 76 6.98 -13.35 -9.83
N HIS A 77 6.29 -12.92 -8.78
CA HIS A 77 6.89 -12.33 -7.58
C HIS A 77 7.29 -13.36 -6.50
N ASP A 78 7.21 -14.65 -6.81
CA ASP A 78 7.59 -15.70 -5.88
C ASP A 78 9.09 -15.98 -5.99
N PHE A 79 9.84 -15.54 -5.00
CA PHE A 79 11.28 -15.72 -4.92
C PHE A 79 11.65 -16.62 -3.73
N CYS A 80 12.68 -17.44 -3.93
CA CYS A 80 13.38 -18.07 -2.82
C CYS A 80 14.51 -17.14 -2.39
N THR A 81 14.46 -16.66 -1.16
CA THR A 81 15.40 -15.63 -0.68
C THR A 81 15.95 -15.95 0.69
N SER A 82 17.09 -15.36 1.03
CA SER A 82 17.65 -15.36 2.37
C SER A 82 17.90 -16.77 2.91
N LEU A 83 19.06 -17.32 2.63
CA LEU A 83 19.50 -18.59 3.22
C LEU A 83 20.23 -18.33 4.54
N GLN A 84 19.77 -18.94 5.63
CA GLN A 84 20.43 -18.87 6.95
C GLN A 84 20.64 -20.24 7.55
N GLN A 85 21.53 -20.30 8.54
CA GLN A 85 21.87 -21.54 9.23
C GLN A 85 21.95 -21.29 10.74
N ASP A 86 21.41 -22.22 11.52
CA ASP A 86 21.59 -22.22 12.98
C ASP A 86 22.89 -22.93 13.40
N SER A 87 23.19 -22.90 14.72
CA SER A 87 24.39 -23.53 15.29
C SER A 87 24.41 -25.05 15.21
N ARG A 88 23.27 -25.70 14.90
CA ARG A 88 23.16 -27.16 14.70
C ARG A 88 23.43 -27.56 13.26
N GLY A 89 23.53 -26.57 12.34
CA GLY A 89 23.70 -26.78 10.92
C GLY A 89 22.39 -26.93 10.14
N ASP A 90 21.25 -26.68 10.77
CA ASP A 90 19.94 -26.67 10.12
C ASP A 90 19.83 -25.44 9.20
N LEU A 91 19.26 -25.62 8.01
CA LEU A 91 19.11 -24.55 7.00
C LEU A 91 17.69 -23.99 7.01
N TYR A 92 17.59 -22.68 6.83
CA TYR A 92 16.34 -21.94 6.74
C TYR A 92 16.36 -21.01 5.54
N TRP A 93 15.26 -20.93 4.79
CA TRP A 93 15.11 -19.98 3.69
C TRP A 93 13.65 -19.58 3.49
N SER A 94 13.43 -18.39 2.96
CA SER A 94 12.10 -17.92 2.66
C SER A 94 11.65 -18.36 1.27
N VAL A 95 10.40 -18.77 1.17
CA VAL A 95 9.72 -19.05 -0.10
C VAL A 95 8.45 -18.19 -0.14
N SER A 96 8.45 -17.18 -0.97
CA SER A 96 7.40 -16.16 -1.08
C SER A 96 6.20 -16.62 -1.89
N SER A 97 5.67 -17.80 -1.65
CA SER A 97 4.42 -18.24 -2.29
C SER A 97 3.25 -18.15 -1.33
N GLN A 98 2.04 -18.06 -1.91
CA GLN A 98 0.79 -17.98 -1.13
C GLN A 98 0.59 -19.16 -0.17
N ASP A 99 1.14 -20.32 -0.48
CA ASP A 99 0.98 -21.55 0.32
C ASP A 99 2.27 -21.94 1.05
N PHE A 100 3.33 -21.18 0.87
CA PHE A 100 4.61 -21.45 1.52
C PHE A 100 4.99 -20.29 2.46
N GLY A 101 5.91 -20.53 3.34
CA GLY A 101 6.40 -19.58 4.33
C GLY A 101 7.92 -19.66 4.41
N VAL A 102 8.45 -20.13 5.53
CA VAL A 102 9.87 -20.42 5.70
C VAL A 102 10.08 -21.93 5.58
N ALA A 103 11.01 -22.36 4.75
CA ALA A 103 11.47 -23.73 4.69
C ALA A 103 12.54 -23.94 5.76
N HIS A 104 12.51 -25.09 6.42
CA HIS A 104 13.48 -25.55 7.39
C HIS A 104 13.95 -26.95 7.00
N ARG A 105 15.26 -27.11 6.79
CA ARG A 105 15.89 -28.39 6.52
C ARG A 105 16.85 -28.73 7.66
N ASN A 106 16.55 -29.79 8.36
CA ASN A 106 17.40 -30.24 9.47
C ASN A 106 18.67 -30.96 8.97
N SER A 107 19.61 -31.16 9.86
CA SER A 107 20.89 -31.82 9.60
C SER A 107 20.75 -33.28 9.09
N THR A 108 19.58 -33.91 9.29
CA THR A 108 19.28 -35.25 8.73
C THR A 108 18.75 -35.21 7.31
N GLY A 109 18.55 -34.03 6.75
CA GLY A 109 18.09 -33.82 5.38
C GLY A 109 16.57 -33.75 5.20
N LEU A 110 15.79 -33.75 6.30
CA LEU A 110 14.34 -33.57 6.22
C LEU A 110 13.98 -32.11 6.09
N THR A 111 13.28 -31.77 5.02
CA THR A 111 12.74 -30.44 4.78
C THR A 111 11.29 -30.37 5.24
N ARG A 112 10.93 -29.31 5.99
CA ARG A 112 9.57 -29.02 6.41
C ARG A 112 9.26 -27.53 6.24
N ARG A 113 7.98 -27.18 6.22
CA ARG A 113 7.50 -25.80 6.18
C ARG A 113 7.22 -25.29 7.60
N LEU A 114 7.70 -24.10 7.89
CA LEU A 114 7.31 -23.29 9.04
C LEU A 114 6.37 -22.18 8.56
N GLY A 115 5.17 -22.14 9.11
CA GLY A 115 4.18 -21.10 8.79
C GLY A 115 3.71 -21.08 7.33
N SER A 116 2.84 -20.12 7.03
CA SER A 116 2.29 -19.88 5.71
C SER A 116 1.71 -18.45 5.61
N GLY A 117 1.38 -18.02 4.39
CA GLY A 117 0.73 -16.72 4.18
C GLY A 117 1.67 -15.51 4.33
N LEU A 118 2.96 -15.67 4.10
CA LEU A 118 3.94 -14.57 4.01
C LEU A 118 3.91 -13.98 2.60
N ARG A 119 3.74 -12.66 2.51
CA ARG A 119 3.78 -11.96 1.22
C ARG A 119 5.17 -11.42 0.92
N ASN A 120 5.75 -11.82 -0.20
CA ASN A 120 7.06 -11.32 -0.69
C ASN A 120 8.10 -11.17 0.44
N SER A 121 8.34 -12.26 1.16
CA SER A 121 9.36 -12.28 2.20
C SER A 121 10.75 -12.21 1.56
N ASN A 122 11.41 -11.06 1.65
CA ASN A 122 12.77 -10.87 1.10
C ASN A 122 13.87 -11.30 2.07
N GLY A 123 13.55 -11.44 3.35
CA GLY A 123 14.53 -11.78 4.35
C GLY A 123 13.95 -12.53 5.54
N ILE A 124 14.79 -13.34 6.14
CA ILE A 124 14.53 -14.00 7.42
C ILE A 124 15.64 -13.68 8.40
N GLY A 125 15.38 -13.93 9.67
CA GLY A 125 16.37 -13.95 10.73
C GLY A 125 16.18 -15.21 11.60
N VAL A 126 17.26 -15.92 11.89
CA VAL A 126 17.23 -17.12 12.70
C VAL A 126 18.16 -16.96 13.90
N SER A 127 17.64 -17.21 15.12
CA SER A 127 18.47 -17.21 16.32
C SER A 127 19.50 -18.34 16.26
N ALA A 128 20.63 -18.18 16.93
CA ALA A 128 21.72 -19.16 16.88
C ALA A 128 21.29 -20.58 17.28
N ASP A 129 20.33 -20.72 18.18
CA ASP A 129 19.76 -22.01 18.60
C ASP A 129 18.56 -22.47 17.74
N GLY A 130 18.15 -21.69 16.75
CA GLY A 130 17.01 -21.97 15.88
C GLY A 130 15.65 -21.88 16.58
N SER A 131 15.58 -21.37 17.81
CA SER A 131 14.32 -21.26 18.58
C SER A 131 13.42 -20.11 18.14
N VAL A 132 14.00 -19.07 17.55
CA VAL A 132 13.28 -17.90 17.02
C VAL A 132 13.58 -17.77 15.53
N VAL A 133 12.53 -17.79 14.73
CA VAL A 133 12.59 -17.53 13.29
C VAL A 133 11.71 -16.32 13.00
N LEU A 134 12.31 -15.27 12.47
CA LEU A 134 11.62 -14.07 12.04
C LEU A 134 11.59 -14.00 10.50
N ALA A 135 10.54 -13.45 9.94
CA ALA A 135 10.44 -13.20 8.51
C ALA A 135 9.88 -11.80 8.25
N THR A 136 10.47 -11.09 7.29
CA THR A 136 9.94 -9.82 6.80
C THR A 136 8.91 -10.05 5.72
N VAL A 137 7.91 -9.18 5.62
CA VAL A 137 6.95 -9.15 4.51
C VAL A 137 6.79 -7.73 3.99
N GLN A 138 6.47 -7.63 2.70
CA GLN A 138 6.16 -6.36 2.07
C GLN A 138 4.66 -6.09 2.07
N GLU A 139 4.27 -4.82 2.17
CA GLU A 139 2.87 -4.42 2.04
C GLU A 139 2.26 -4.89 0.72
N GLY A 140 0.96 -5.12 0.71
CA GLY A 140 0.22 -5.54 -0.47
C GLY A 140 -1.15 -6.09 -0.12
N THR A 141 -1.71 -6.88 -1.00
CA THR A 141 -3.00 -7.56 -0.79
C THR A 141 -2.96 -8.36 0.50
N TRP A 142 -3.90 -8.11 1.42
CA TRP A 142 -3.96 -8.70 2.75
C TRP A 142 -2.68 -8.50 3.60
N THR A 143 -1.92 -7.47 3.28
CA THR A 143 -0.72 -7.09 4.02
C THR A 143 -0.73 -5.56 4.13
N PRO A 144 -1.34 -5.01 5.19
CA PRO A 144 -1.68 -3.59 5.26
C PRO A 144 -0.47 -2.65 5.30
N ALA A 145 0.65 -3.12 5.82
CA ALA A 145 1.95 -2.46 5.84
C ALA A 145 3.04 -3.53 5.80
N SER A 146 4.26 -3.17 5.45
CA SER A 146 5.41 -4.03 5.68
C SER A 146 5.46 -4.44 7.15
N ALA A 147 5.94 -5.65 7.45
CA ALA A 147 5.92 -6.17 8.80
C ALA A 147 7.01 -7.22 9.04
N ILE A 148 7.30 -7.46 10.31
CA ILE A 148 8.12 -8.58 10.77
C ILE A 148 7.22 -9.56 11.50
N PHE A 149 7.24 -10.83 11.12
CA PHE A 149 6.51 -11.92 11.79
C PHE A 149 7.46 -12.87 12.49
N GLU A 150 7.05 -13.40 13.64
CA GLU A 150 7.65 -14.57 14.20
C GLU A 150 6.98 -15.82 13.61
N VAL A 151 7.76 -16.63 12.89
CA VAL A 151 7.27 -17.78 12.13
C VAL A 151 7.45 -19.05 12.92
N ARG A 152 6.37 -19.79 13.14
CA ARG A 152 6.33 -21.04 13.88
C ARG A 152 5.65 -22.12 13.04
N GLU A 153 5.85 -23.37 13.40
CA GLU A 153 5.13 -24.48 12.78
C GLU A 153 3.62 -24.27 12.90
N GLY A 154 2.93 -24.29 11.77
CA GLY A 154 1.49 -24.08 11.68
C GLY A 154 1.04 -22.62 11.77
N SER A 155 1.89 -21.60 11.90
CA SER A 155 1.50 -20.19 11.88
C SER A 155 0.98 -19.76 10.51
N TYR A 156 0.08 -18.75 10.50
CA TYR A 156 -0.50 -18.17 9.28
C TYR A 156 -0.47 -16.64 9.33
N HIS A 157 0.13 -16.01 8.33
CA HIS A 157 0.50 -14.60 8.36
C HIS A 157 -0.36 -13.70 7.45
N GLY A 158 -1.51 -14.19 6.99
CA GLY A 158 -2.60 -13.36 6.50
C GLY A 158 -2.74 -13.23 4.99
N LEU A 159 -1.74 -13.55 4.18
CA LEU A 159 -1.90 -13.51 2.72
C LEU A 159 -3.06 -14.44 2.29
N LYS A 160 -4.01 -13.95 1.52
CA LYS A 160 -5.32 -14.55 1.13
C LYS A 160 -6.48 -14.30 2.09
N GLY A 161 -6.30 -13.46 3.10
CA GLY A 161 -7.39 -13.06 3.98
C GLY A 161 -7.51 -13.87 5.27
N PRO A 162 -8.48 -13.53 6.12
CA PRO A 162 -8.65 -14.12 7.43
C PRO A 162 -9.15 -15.55 7.36
N GLN A 163 -8.63 -16.42 8.23
CA GLN A 163 -9.09 -17.80 8.41
C GLN A 163 -9.94 -17.92 9.68
N ALA A 164 -11.12 -18.51 9.58
CA ALA A 164 -12.09 -18.61 10.68
C ALA A 164 -11.57 -19.39 11.91
N ASN A 165 -10.62 -20.31 11.72
CA ASN A 165 -10.01 -21.11 12.78
C ASN A 165 -8.78 -20.45 13.45
N ARG A 166 -8.46 -19.20 13.12
CA ARG A 166 -7.28 -18.47 13.59
C ARG A 166 -7.56 -17.39 14.63
N GLY A 167 -8.56 -17.62 15.46
CA GLY A 167 -8.92 -16.68 16.52
C GLY A 167 -9.51 -15.37 16.00
N ARG A 168 -9.44 -14.32 16.84
CA ARG A 168 -10.15 -13.05 16.62
C ARG A 168 -9.75 -12.32 15.34
N TYR A 169 -8.48 -12.41 14.92
CA TYR A 169 -7.94 -11.64 13.80
C TYR A 169 -7.92 -12.41 12.47
N GLY A 170 -8.11 -13.73 12.53
CA GLY A 170 -8.06 -14.59 11.36
C GLY A 170 -6.65 -14.86 10.82
N TYR A 171 -5.60 -14.33 11.46
CA TYR A 171 -4.19 -14.54 11.19
C TYR A 171 -3.36 -14.27 12.46
N ASP A 172 -2.12 -14.76 12.48
CA ASP A 172 -1.18 -14.49 13.56
C ASP A 172 -0.62 -13.07 13.38
N LEU A 173 -0.75 -12.24 14.41
CA LEU A 173 -0.32 -10.85 14.36
C LEU A 173 1.20 -10.73 14.19
N PRO A 174 1.70 -9.67 13.52
CA PRO A 174 3.13 -9.46 13.38
C PRO A 174 3.79 -9.11 14.72
N LEU A 175 5.08 -9.40 14.81
CA LEU A 175 5.94 -8.86 15.86
C LEU A 175 5.90 -7.32 15.84
N CYS A 176 6.00 -6.74 14.65
CA CYS A 176 5.94 -5.29 14.44
C CYS A 176 5.50 -4.95 13.02
N PHE A 177 4.56 -4.01 12.87
CA PHE A 177 4.32 -3.32 11.60
C PHE A 177 5.40 -2.27 11.37
N LEU A 178 5.74 -2.03 10.11
CA LEU A 178 6.78 -1.11 9.67
C LEU A 178 6.13 0.04 8.89
N PRO A 179 6.20 1.30 9.38
CA PRO A 179 5.60 2.42 8.66
C PRO A 179 6.37 2.72 7.37
N ARG A 180 5.68 3.10 6.31
CA ARG A 180 6.25 3.34 4.96
C ARG A 180 7.42 4.32 4.95
N GLY A 181 7.43 5.31 5.85
CA GLY A 181 8.52 6.28 5.94
C GLY A 181 9.82 5.69 6.50
N VAL A 182 9.76 4.50 7.09
CA VAL A 182 10.91 3.78 7.65
C VAL A 182 11.27 2.57 6.83
N ASP A 183 10.27 1.83 6.35
CA ASP A 183 10.48 0.65 5.53
C ASP A 183 9.28 0.38 4.62
N ASN A 184 9.47 0.56 3.32
CA ASN A 184 8.46 0.26 2.30
C ASN A 184 8.75 -1.04 1.53
N SER A 185 9.90 -1.67 1.79
CA SER A 185 10.30 -2.95 1.19
C SER A 185 11.42 -3.56 2.01
N SER A 186 11.06 -4.44 2.92
CA SER A 186 11.98 -5.00 3.92
C SER A 186 13.04 -5.91 3.28
N GLY A 187 14.25 -5.84 3.82
CA GLY A 187 15.36 -6.73 3.51
C GLY A 187 15.51 -7.85 4.54
N GLU A 188 16.74 -8.20 4.86
CA GLU A 188 17.10 -9.30 5.75
C GLU A 188 17.12 -8.91 7.24
N LEU A 189 17.04 -9.91 8.10
CA LEU A 189 17.21 -9.81 9.54
C LEU A 189 18.45 -10.60 9.98
N CYS A 190 19.23 -10.04 10.92
CA CYS A 190 20.42 -10.69 11.46
C CYS A 190 20.42 -10.65 12.99
N PHE A 191 20.49 -11.80 13.65
CA PHE A 191 20.73 -11.89 15.09
C PHE A 191 22.23 -11.69 15.33
N LEU A 192 22.60 -10.53 15.86
CA LEU A 192 23.98 -10.23 16.20
C LEU A 192 24.37 -10.94 17.50
N PRO A 193 25.59 -11.50 17.59
CA PRO A 193 26.05 -12.13 18.82
C PRO A 193 26.31 -11.09 19.93
N GLU A 194 26.45 -11.59 21.15
CA GLU A 194 27.05 -10.82 22.24
C GLU A 194 28.56 -10.70 21.97
N ASP A 195 28.96 -9.51 21.49
CA ASP A 195 30.32 -9.19 21.11
C ASP A 195 30.60 -7.72 21.46
N GLU A 196 31.58 -7.45 22.30
CA GLU A 196 31.93 -6.09 22.71
C GLU A 196 32.37 -5.20 21.54
N ARG A 197 32.89 -5.78 20.46
CA ARG A 197 33.28 -5.06 19.23
C ARG A 197 32.07 -4.42 18.54
N LEU A 198 30.87 -4.93 18.76
CA LEU A 198 29.62 -4.40 18.25
C LEU A 198 29.06 -3.22 19.06
N GLY A 199 29.61 -2.94 20.26
CA GLY A 199 29.21 -1.81 21.10
C GLY A 199 27.70 -1.78 21.35
N ALA A 200 27.03 -0.69 20.97
CA ALA A 200 25.59 -0.54 21.13
C ALA A 200 24.75 -1.56 20.34
N LEU A 201 25.30 -2.30 19.40
CA LEU A 201 24.62 -3.34 18.62
C LEU A 201 24.81 -4.76 19.17
N SER A 202 25.66 -4.97 20.20
CA SER A 202 25.91 -6.30 20.79
C SER A 202 24.62 -6.99 21.20
N GLY A 203 24.37 -8.22 20.77
CA GLY A 203 23.15 -8.99 21.06
C GLY A 203 21.86 -8.45 20.49
N ALA A 204 21.93 -7.50 19.53
CA ALA A 204 20.75 -6.93 18.90
C ALA A 204 20.25 -7.79 17.73
N ILE A 205 18.98 -7.60 17.34
CA ILE A 205 18.46 -8.03 16.05
C ILE A 205 18.54 -6.81 15.10
N LEU A 206 19.26 -6.97 14.00
CA LEU A 206 19.41 -5.93 12.99
C LEU A 206 18.52 -6.28 11.79
N GLY A 207 17.67 -5.34 11.37
CA GLY A 207 16.86 -5.43 10.17
C GLY A 207 17.32 -4.43 9.13
N THR A 208 17.02 -4.71 7.87
CA THR A 208 17.37 -3.84 6.74
C THR A 208 16.16 -3.53 5.87
N SER A 209 16.18 -2.37 5.22
CA SER A 209 15.20 -1.95 4.24
C SER A 209 15.85 -1.82 2.86
N PHE A 210 15.34 -2.59 1.92
CA PHE A 210 15.65 -2.45 0.52
C PHE A 210 15.08 -1.15 -0.06
N GLY A 211 13.80 -0.90 0.19
CA GLY A 211 13.11 0.26 -0.40
C GLY A 211 13.58 1.59 0.20
N ALA A 212 13.63 1.71 1.53
CA ALA A 212 14.02 2.94 2.20
C ALA A 212 15.54 3.16 2.30
N CYS A 213 16.37 2.21 1.82
CA CYS A 213 17.84 2.28 1.93
C CYS A 213 18.27 2.55 3.39
N GLN A 214 17.87 1.68 4.30
CA GLN A 214 18.06 1.89 5.73
C GLN A 214 18.33 0.59 6.48
N ALA A 215 18.92 0.71 7.68
CA ALA A 215 18.95 -0.35 8.68
C ALA A 215 18.25 0.10 9.96
N TYR A 216 17.74 -0.84 10.74
CA TYR A 216 17.05 -0.58 12.00
C TYR A 216 17.28 -1.71 12.99
N LEU A 217 17.24 -1.41 14.29
CA LEU A 217 17.17 -2.44 15.32
C LEU A 217 15.75 -2.97 15.44
N VAL A 218 15.64 -4.24 15.77
CA VAL A 218 14.37 -4.89 16.11
C VAL A 218 14.41 -5.29 17.57
N THR A 219 13.43 -4.85 18.35
CA THR A 219 13.23 -5.33 19.73
C THR A 219 12.15 -6.39 19.73
N ARG A 220 12.29 -7.37 20.61
CA ARG A 220 11.34 -8.45 20.78
C ARG A 220 10.96 -8.58 22.25
N ASP A 221 9.67 -8.53 22.52
CA ASP A 221 9.06 -8.69 23.83
C ASP A 221 8.04 -9.82 23.80
N VAL A 222 7.96 -10.63 24.84
CA VAL A 222 7.04 -11.76 24.92
C VAL A 222 6.18 -11.64 26.16
N ILE A 223 4.86 -11.63 25.96
CA ILE A 223 3.87 -11.62 27.04
C ILE A 223 2.95 -12.82 26.84
N ASP A 224 2.89 -13.70 27.82
CA ASP A 224 2.05 -14.91 27.82
C ASP A 224 2.20 -15.76 26.52
N GLY A 225 3.44 -15.86 26.01
CA GLY A 225 3.75 -16.61 24.79
C GLY A 225 3.50 -15.87 23.47
N ASN A 226 2.95 -14.66 23.50
CA ASN A 226 2.76 -13.81 22.32
C ASN A 226 3.94 -12.86 22.17
N ALA A 227 4.57 -12.86 21.00
CA ALA A 227 5.64 -11.94 20.66
C ALA A 227 5.09 -10.66 20.08
N GLN A 228 5.65 -9.54 20.50
CA GLN A 228 5.46 -8.19 19.97
C GLN A 228 6.78 -7.44 20.02
N GLY A 229 6.89 -6.30 19.35
CA GLY A 229 8.15 -5.59 19.34
C GLY A 229 8.08 -4.21 18.72
N ALA A 230 9.27 -3.66 18.52
CA ALA A 230 9.45 -2.36 17.90
C ALA A 230 10.67 -2.36 17.00
N ILE A 231 10.72 -1.39 16.09
CA ILE A 231 11.91 -1.06 15.33
C ILE A 231 12.45 0.32 15.74
N VAL A 232 13.77 0.45 15.61
CA VAL A 232 14.50 1.69 15.87
C VAL A 232 15.41 1.96 14.68
N PRO A 233 15.10 2.95 13.82
CA PRO A 233 15.96 3.32 12.68
C PRO A 233 17.37 3.66 13.14
N LEU A 234 18.36 3.17 12.42
CA LEU A 234 19.77 3.44 12.71
C LEU A 234 20.26 4.60 11.85
N PRO A 235 20.96 5.58 12.44
CA PRO A 235 21.61 6.61 11.66
C PRO A 235 22.72 6.00 10.80
N GLY A 236 22.82 6.40 9.55
CA GLY A 236 23.85 5.92 8.61
C GLY A 236 23.70 6.55 7.24
N ASP A 237 24.72 6.40 6.42
CA ASP A 237 24.72 6.77 4.99
C ASP A 237 24.66 5.48 4.16
N TYR A 238 23.43 5.02 3.92
CA TYR A 238 23.17 3.80 3.18
C TYR A 238 23.01 4.12 1.70
N ARG A 239 23.94 3.62 0.88
CA ARG A 239 24.13 4.06 -0.52
C ARG A 239 23.14 3.39 -1.49
N SER A 240 22.61 2.23 -1.13
CA SER A 240 21.69 1.48 -1.98
C SER A 240 20.64 0.75 -1.12
N GLY A 241 19.67 0.13 -1.75
CA GLY A 241 18.64 -0.68 -1.08
C GLY A 241 19.25 -1.90 -0.40
N ILE A 242 19.30 -1.92 0.93
CA ILE A 242 19.99 -2.97 1.69
C ILE A 242 19.15 -4.24 1.70
N CYS A 243 19.58 -5.26 0.95
CA CYS A 243 18.91 -6.55 0.84
C CYS A 243 19.42 -7.58 1.85
N ARG A 244 20.73 -7.54 2.14
CA ARG A 244 21.42 -8.57 2.93
C ARG A 244 22.30 -7.96 3.99
N VAL A 245 22.38 -8.66 5.12
CA VAL A 245 23.23 -8.30 6.24
C VAL A 245 23.85 -9.55 6.85
N VAL A 246 25.13 -9.48 7.15
CA VAL A 246 25.87 -10.55 7.81
C VAL A 246 26.87 -10.00 8.82
N HIS A 247 27.00 -10.70 9.94
CA HIS A 247 28.07 -10.46 10.91
C HIS A 247 29.25 -11.39 10.63
N SER A 248 30.44 -10.83 10.55
CA SER A 248 31.69 -11.58 10.47
C SER A 248 32.27 -11.83 11.85
N ALA A 249 32.32 -13.10 12.25
CA ALA A 249 32.94 -13.49 13.52
C ALA A 249 34.45 -13.22 13.54
N GLU A 250 35.12 -13.21 12.38
CA GLU A 250 36.56 -13.01 12.24
C GLU A 250 36.96 -11.59 12.65
N ASP A 251 36.32 -10.58 12.08
CA ASP A 251 36.70 -9.17 12.29
C ASP A 251 35.67 -8.37 13.13
N GLY A 252 34.58 -9.00 13.56
CA GLY A 252 33.48 -8.36 14.30
C GLY A 252 32.69 -7.34 13.49
N GLY A 253 32.91 -7.27 12.18
CA GLY A 253 32.21 -6.33 11.31
C GLY A 253 30.80 -6.79 10.93
N VAL A 254 29.90 -5.86 10.71
CA VAL A 254 28.59 -6.09 10.10
C VAL A 254 28.65 -5.61 8.66
N TYR A 255 28.46 -6.51 7.71
CA TYR A 255 28.50 -6.21 6.29
C TYR A 255 27.09 -6.13 5.73
N LEU A 256 26.87 -5.10 4.91
CA LEU A 256 25.60 -4.80 4.27
C LEU A 256 25.77 -4.88 2.77
N GLY A 257 24.97 -5.71 2.12
CA GLY A 257 24.88 -5.84 0.66
C GLY A 257 23.58 -5.25 0.14
N GLY A 258 23.68 -4.38 -0.86
CA GLY A 258 22.54 -3.70 -1.40
C GLY A 258 22.54 -3.57 -2.90
N THR A 259 21.38 -3.28 -3.47
CA THR A 259 21.20 -3.03 -4.91
C THR A 259 20.06 -2.01 -5.12
N GLU A 260 20.11 -1.29 -6.23
CA GLU A 260 18.96 -0.54 -6.74
C GLU A 260 17.86 -1.50 -7.19
N GLY A 261 16.63 -1.07 -7.13
CA GLY A 261 15.47 -1.80 -7.61
C GLY A 261 14.19 -0.99 -7.56
N TRP A 262 13.08 -1.66 -7.85
CA TRP A 262 11.76 -1.06 -7.91
C TRP A 262 11.44 -0.21 -6.67
N GLN A 263 11.22 1.10 -6.89
CA GLN A 263 10.85 2.07 -5.85
C GLN A 263 11.82 2.19 -4.66
N SER A 264 13.08 1.79 -4.81
CA SER A 264 14.10 2.07 -3.79
C SER A 264 14.56 3.54 -3.88
N TYR A 265 14.95 4.10 -2.73
CA TYR A 265 15.57 5.43 -2.65
C TYR A 265 17.09 5.37 -2.85
N ALA A 266 17.57 4.38 -3.57
CA ALA A 266 18.99 4.13 -3.80
C ALA A 266 19.66 5.33 -4.49
N ALA A 267 20.80 5.73 -3.94
CA ALA A 267 21.66 6.74 -4.55
C ALA A 267 22.66 6.12 -5.54
N GLU A 268 22.90 4.82 -5.43
CA GLU A 268 23.85 4.04 -6.25
C GLU A 268 23.23 2.68 -6.62
N ASP A 269 23.62 2.14 -7.78
CA ASP A 269 23.09 0.87 -8.33
C ASP A 269 23.30 -0.34 -7.41
N GLY A 270 24.31 -0.28 -6.53
CA GLY A 270 24.61 -1.31 -5.56
C GLY A 270 25.64 -0.87 -4.54
N CYS A 271 25.72 -1.60 -3.44
CA CYS A 271 26.71 -1.34 -2.40
C CYS A 271 27.19 -2.62 -1.70
N LEU A 272 28.43 -2.57 -1.24
CA LEU A 272 28.95 -3.41 -0.17
C LEU A 272 29.52 -2.47 0.89
N GLN A 273 28.83 -2.37 2.02
CA GLN A 273 29.20 -1.45 3.09
C GLN A 273 29.53 -2.21 4.38
N ARG A 274 30.38 -1.65 5.20
CA ARG A 274 30.67 -2.17 6.53
C ARG A 274 30.16 -1.20 7.58
N LEU A 275 29.24 -1.65 8.42
CA LEU A 275 28.75 -0.92 9.55
C LEU A 275 29.72 -1.04 10.74
N ARG A 276 30.15 0.09 11.30
CA ARG A 276 30.99 0.15 12.48
C ARG A 276 30.38 1.06 13.52
N VAL A 277 30.34 0.63 14.77
CA VAL A 277 29.91 1.44 15.90
C VAL A 277 31.12 2.14 16.50
N THR A 278 31.06 3.48 16.58
CA THR A 278 32.09 4.25 17.29
C THR A 278 31.75 4.27 18.78
N PRO A 279 32.57 3.71 19.64
CA PRO A 279 32.32 3.68 21.08
C PRO A 279 32.03 5.06 21.66
N GLY A 280 30.99 5.15 22.52
CA GLY A 280 30.62 6.38 23.24
C GLY A 280 29.97 7.48 22.38
N LYS A 281 29.74 7.27 21.07
CA LYS A 281 29.10 8.24 20.18
C LYS A 281 27.66 7.88 19.79
N LEU A 282 27.20 6.70 20.13
CA LEU A 282 25.87 6.21 19.77
C LEU A 282 25.18 5.64 21.00
N ALA A 283 23.98 6.14 21.31
CA ALA A 283 23.09 5.57 22.30
C ALA A 283 21.75 5.26 21.66
N LEU A 284 21.31 4.02 21.82
CA LEU A 284 20.14 3.46 21.13
C LEU A 284 19.15 2.88 22.13
N PRO A 285 17.83 2.95 21.86
CA PRO A 285 16.85 2.08 22.51
C PRO A 285 17.18 0.60 22.27
N ARG A 286 17.20 -0.19 23.33
CA ARG A 286 17.55 -1.61 23.32
C ARG A 286 16.38 -2.52 23.62
N SER A 287 15.39 -2.02 24.36
CA SER A 287 14.12 -2.72 24.59
C SER A 287 12.98 -1.73 24.64
N PHE A 288 11.82 -2.22 24.27
CA PHE A 288 10.54 -1.55 24.39
C PHE A 288 9.55 -2.53 25.02
N GLU A 289 8.89 -2.11 26.10
CA GLU A 289 7.89 -2.91 26.79
C GLU A 289 6.60 -2.12 26.98
N ALA A 290 5.47 -2.73 26.69
CA ALA A 290 4.15 -2.14 26.88
C ALA A 290 3.53 -2.58 28.21
N TRP A 291 3.20 -1.59 29.04
CA TRP A 291 2.53 -1.74 30.34
C TRP A 291 1.14 -1.12 30.28
N ASN A 292 0.25 -1.55 31.15
CA ASN A 292 -1.12 -1.08 31.17
C ASN A 292 -1.23 0.47 31.29
N ASN A 293 -0.30 1.10 31.98
CA ASN A 293 -0.26 2.54 32.24
C ASN A 293 0.89 3.29 31.54
N GLY A 294 1.58 2.67 30.56
CA GLY A 294 2.66 3.34 29.85
C GLY A 294 3.62 2.40 29.13
N VAL A 295 4.78 2.91 28.76
CA VAL A 295 5.83 2.15 28.11
C VAL A 295 7.17 2.32 28.82
N LEU A 296 7.96 1.24 28.85
CA LEU A 296 9.36 1.25 29.25
C LEU A 296 10.25 1.22 27.99
N VAL A 297 11.21 2.12 27.95
CA VAL A 297 12.25 2.17 26.91
C VAL A 297 13.62 2.15 27.57
N ARG A 298 14.41 1.10 27.32
CA ARG A 298 15.76 0.98 27.86
C ARG A 298 16.79 1.33 26.79
N PHE A 299 17.79 2.13 27.18
CA PHE A 299 18.85 2.60 26.31
C PHE A 299 20.17 1.86 26.55
N SER A 300 21.04 1.85 25.56
CA SER A 300 22.40 1.27 25.66
C SER A 300 23.30 2.06 26.63
N GLU A 301 23.08 3.36 26.78
CA GLU A 301 23.88 4.26 27.59
C GLU A 301 23.05 4.94 28.71
N ARG A 302 23.74 5.44 29.76
CA ARG A 302 23.09 6.23 30.80
C ARG A 302 22.66 7.58 30.27
N LEU A 303 21.43 7.96 30.58
CA LEU A 303 20.85 9.24 30.16
C LEU A 303 21.14 10.34 31.19
N ASP A 304 21.24 11.57 30.68
CA ASP A 304 21.26 12.79 31.51
C ASP A 304 19.86 13.00 32.09
N PRO A 305 19.70 12.95 33.45
CA PRO A 305 18.40 13.16 34.07
C PRO A 305 17.75 14.50 33.70
N GLN A 306 18.54 15.53 33.39
CA GLN A 306 18.00 16.83 32.97
C GLN A 306 17.40 16.82 31.56
N SER A 307 17.72 15.82 30.73
CA SER A 307 17.12 15.66 29.43
C SER A 307 15.82 14.84 29.46
N VAL A 308 15.59 14.07 30.54
CA VAL A 308 14.39 13.22 30.66
C VAL A 308 13.24 14.05 31.23
N MET A 309 12.62 14.82 30.37
CA MET A 309 11.52 15.73 30.70
C MET A 309 10.35 15.55 29.74
N LEU A 310 9.14 15.83 30.24
CA LEU A 310 7.90 15.65 29.46
C LEU A 310 7.92 16.36 28.10
N GLN A 311 8.42 17.61 28.06
CA GLN A 311 8.50 18.40 26.82
C GLN A 311 9.45 17.82 25.75
N ASN A 312 10.31 16.90 26.14
CA ASN A 312 11.26 16.25 25.25
C ASN A 312 10.72 14.92 24.68
N ILE A 313 9.50 14.54 25.05
CA ILE A 313 8.87 13.28 24.64
C ILE A 313 7.60 13.57 23.84
N PHE A 314 7.46 12.91 22.72
CA PHE A 314 6.28 12.95 21.86
C PHE A 314 5.85 11.52 21.54
N CYS A 315 4.56 11.25 21.66
CA CYS A 315 3.97 9.98 21.29
C CYS A 315 2.78 10.18 20.37
N GLN A 316 2.66 9.32 19.38
CA GLN A 316 1.51 9.24 18.49
C GLN A 316 1.18 7.78 18.15
N GLN A 317 -0.01 7.56 17.61
CA GLN A 317 -0.47 6.22 17.27
C GLN A 317 -1.38 6.23 16.05
N TRP A 318 -1.46 5.08 15.37
CA TRP A 318 -2.40 4.85 14.27
C TRP A 318 -2.63 3.36 14.04
N ASN A 319 -3.60 3.05 13.24
CA ASN A 319 -3.91 1.69 12.83
C ASN A 319 -3.88 1.55 11.31
N TYR A 320 -3.84 0.32 10.87
CA TYR A 320 -3.94 -0.08 9.47
C TYR A 320 -5.20 -0.90 9.25
N LEU A 321 -5.69 -0.97 8.02
CA LEU A 321 -6.82 -1.77 7.62
C LEU A 321 -6.34 -3.06 6.96
N TYR A 322 -6.55 -4.21 7.59
CA TYR A 322 -6.29 -5.52 6.99
C TYR A 322 -7.40 -5.88 6.01
N SER A 323 -7.11 -5.80 4.70
CA SER A 323 -8.11 -5.96 3.64
C SER A 323 -7.51 -6.59 2.38
N ALA A 324 -8.36 -6.96 1.42
CA ALA A 324 -7.96 -7.41 0.10
C ALA A 324 -7.32 -6.29 -0.75
N GLY A 325 -7.39 -5.03 -0.33
CA GLY A 325 -6.70 -3.92 -0.96
C GLY A 325 -5.18 -4.04 -0.86
N TYR A 326 -4.47 -3.36 -1.75
CA TYR A 326 -3.01 -3.29 -1.71
C TYR A 326 -2.55 -2.27 -0.67
N GLY A 327 -1.96 -2.74 0.42
CA GLY A 327 -1.56 -1.90 1.53
C GLY A 327 -2.76 -1.26 2.24
N SER A 328 -2.48 -0.36 3.17
CA SER A 328 -3.49 0.40 3.89
C SER A 328 -3.03 1.84 4.10
N PRO A 329 -3.93 2.83 3.97
CA PRO A 329 -3.71 4.11 4.63
C PRO A 329 -3.54 3.94 6.14
N GLU A 330 -2.95 4.94 6.76
CA GLU A 330 -2.81 5.05 8.21
C GLU A 330 -4.07 5.72 8.77
N PHE A 331 -4.72 5.08 9.74
CA PHE A 331 -6.00 5.53 10.28
C PHE A 331 -5.88 5.92 11.75
N SER A 332 -6.59 6.96 12.13
CA SER A 332 -6.80 7.35 13.53
C SER A 332 -7.35 6.18 14.35
N VAL A 333 -6.80 6.01 15.55
CA VAL A 333 -7.29 5.04 16.55
C VAL A 333 -8.53 5.59 17.26
N VAL A 334 -8.53 6.90 17.50
CA VAL A 334 -9.60 7.59 18.25
C VAL A 334 -10.83 7.82 17.36
N GLN A 335 -10.62 8.05 16.07
CA GLN A 335 -11.67 8.23 15.07
C GLN A 335 -11.51 7.17 13.95
N PRO A 336 -11.96 5.93 14.15
CA PRO A 336 -11.85 4.87 13.18
C PRO A 336 -12.44 5.26 11.82
N GLY A 337 -11.67 5.03 10.75
CA GLY A 337 -12.02 5.41 9.38
C GLY A 337 -11.50 6.77 8.92
N ARG A 338 -11.03 7.62 9.82
CA ARG A 338 -10.32 8.85 9.48
C ARG A 338 -8.84 8.57 9.24
N GLN A 339 -8.29 9.04 8.13
CA GLN A 339 -6.86 8.95 7.86
C GLN A 339 -6.11 9.96 8.73
N GLY A 340 -4.96 9.53 9.25
CA GLY A 340 -4.05 10.33 10.06
C GLY A 340 -3.65 9.65 11.36
N HIS A 341 -2.84 10.35 12.14
CA HIS A 341 -2.30 9.88 13.41
C HIS A 341 -2.92 10.64 14.58
N ASP A 342 -3.10 9.94 15.70
CA ASP A 342 -3.53 10.57 16.94
C ASP A 342 -2.33 10.88 17.82
N TYR A 343 -2.32 12.08 18.40
CA TYR A 343 -1.44 12.39 19.52
C TYR A 343 -1.83 11.53 20.74
N VAL A 344 -0.81 10.93 21.39
CA VAL A 344 -0.99 10.16 22.62
C VAL A 344 -0.55 11.01 23.81
N PRO A 345 -1.49 11.44 24.69
CA PRO A 345 -1.15 12.25 25.86
C PRO A 345 -0.25 11.50 26.85
N VAL A 346 0.93 12.03 27.06
CA VAL A 346 1.88 11.57 28.10
C VAL A 346 1.59 12.33 29.38
N LYS A 347 1.40 11.61 30.51
CA LYS A 347 1.16 12.23 31.83
C LYS A 347 2.46 12.62 32.53
N SER A 348 3.45 11.74 32.50
CA SER A 348 4.76 11.97 33.15
C SER A 348 5.84 11.08 32.52
N VAL A 349 7.11 11.44 32.76
CA VAL A 349 8.28 10.68 32.33
C VAL A 349 9.23 10.50 33.48
N HIS A 350 9.73 9.29 33.69
CA HIS A 350 10.59 8.96 34.83
C HIS A 350 11.83 8.20 34.33
N LEU A 351 13.01 8.68 34.72
CA LEU A 351 14.26 7.94 34.61
C LEU A 351 14.37 7.00 35.80
N LEU A 352 14.53 5.70 35.56
CA LEU A 352 14.65 4.69 36.59
C LEU A 352 16.08 4.71 37.21
N GLU A 353 16.24 4.00 38.33
CA GLU A 353 17.49 3.95 39.11
C GLU A 353 18.72 3.45 38.34
N ASP A 354 18.50 2.60 37.30
CA ASP A 354 19.59 2.13 36.46
C ASP A 354 20.18 3.24 35.55
N GLY A 355 19.51 4.39 35.50
CA GLY A 355 19.92 5.56 34.71
C GLY A 355 19.87 5.32 33.20
N ARG A 356 19.32 4.19 32.74
CA ARG A 356 19.23 3.78 31.32
C ARG A 356 17.80 3.56 30.86
N THR A 357 16.87 3.33 31.78
CA THR A 357 15.49 3.01 31.48
C THR A 357 14.60 4.19 31.80
N ILE A 358 13.75 4.59 30.86
CA ILE A 358 12.70 5.57 31.10
C ILE A 358 11.34 4.87 31.11
N PHE A 359 10.50 5.29 32.05
CA PHE A 359 9.08 4.98 32.03
C PHE A 359 8.32 6.20 31.55
N VAL A 360 7.53 6.03 30.49
CA VAL A 360 6.65 7.06 29.93
C VAL A 360 5.23 6.72 30.33
N GLU A 361 4.67 7.48 31.28
CA GLU A 361 3.34 7.23 31.82
C GLU A 361 2.26 7.70 30.85
N ILE A 362 1.48 6.74 30.34
CA ILE A 362 0.37 6.92 29.38
C ILE A 362 -0.84 6.17 29.93
N PRO A 363 -1.66 6.81 30.80
CA PRO A 363 -2.75 6.12 31.49
C PRO A 363 -3.82 5.50 30.57
N GLN A 364 -3.94 6.00 29.35
CA GLN A 364 -4.88 5.55 28.36
C GLN A 364 -4.20 4.78 27.20
N LEU A 365 -3.03 4.18 27.46
CA LEU A 365 -2.38 3.33 26.45
C LEU A 365 -3.19 2.06 26.21
N HIS A 366 -3.50 1.77 24.96
CA HIS A 366 -4.23 0.59 24.53
C HIS A 366 -3.43 -0.20 23.47
N PRO A 367 -3.78 -1.48 23.23
CA PRO A 367 -3.29 -2.18 22.07
C PRO A 367 -3.52 -1.39 20.78
N VAL A 368 -2.51 -1.33 19.93
CA VAL A 368 -2.51 -0.53 18.70
C VAL A 368 -1.54 -1.12 17.68
N MET A 369 -1.89 -1.04 16.39
CA MET A 369 -1.05 -1.58 15.33
C MET A 369 0.27 -0.81 15.20
N GLN A 370 0.23 0.51 15.36
CA GLN A 370 1.44 1.31 15.34
C GLN A 370 1.42 2.36 16.45
N PHE A 371 2.42 2.29 17.30
CA PHE A 371 2.76 3.29 18.33
C PHE A 371 4.12 3.88 18.00
N HIS A 372 4.23 5.18 17.97
CA HIS A 372 5.48 5.89 17.72
C HIS A 372 5.87 6.71 18.95
N PHE A 373 7.04 6.41 19.48
CA PHE A 373 7.71 7.19 20.51
C PHE A 373 8.87 7.96 19.89
N HIS A 374 8.89 9.26 20.08
CA HIS A 374 9.98 10.13 19.69
C HIS A 374 10.51 10.89 20.91
N GLY A 375 11.83 11.05 20.99
CA GLY A 375 12.48 11.74 22.12
C GLY A 375 13.61 12.67 21.70
N ARG A 376 13.85 13.68 22.53
CA ARG A 376 15.04 14.56 22.45
C ARG A 376 15.81 14.47 23.75
N LEU A 377 16.68 13.46 23.85
CA LEU A 377 17.41 13.11 25.06
C LEU A 377 18.91 13.34 24.87
N ARG A 378 19.65 13.16 25.93
CA ARG A 378 21.14 13.16 25.93
C ARG A 378 21.65 12.09 26.88
N THR A 379 22.84 11.55 26.57
CA THR A 379 23.58 10.73 27.53
C THR A 379 24.20 11.60 28.64
N GLN A 380 24.67 11.00 29.72
CA GLN A 380 25.43 11.70 30.77
C GLN A 380 26.71 12.36 30.23
N GLN A 381 27.24 11.87 29.10
CA GLN A 381 28.40 12.45 28.42
C GLN A 381 28.01 13.57 27.43
N GLY A 382 26.72 13.92 27.35
CA GLY A 382 26.22 14.98 26.48
C GLY A 382 25.97 14.58 25.04
N VAL A 383 26.08 13.28 24.67
CA VAL A 383 25.79 12.78 23.33
C VAL A 383 24.28 12.90 23.09
N PRO A 384 23.84 13.53 21.99
CA PRO A 384 22.43 13.58 21.61
C PRO A 384 21.85 12.17 21.37
N VAL A 385 20.65 11.94 21.87
CA VAL A 385 19.88 10.72 21.68
C VAL A 385 18.51 11.12 21.14
N LEU A 386 18.28 10.87 19.87
CA LEU A 386 17.05 11.21 19.15
C LEU A 386 16.34 9.91 18.76
N PRO A 387 15.75 9.20 19.72
CA PRO A 387 15.12 7.92 19.42
C PRO A 387 13.81 8.12 18.65
N ASP A 388 13.66 7.35 17.60
CA ASP A 388 12.40 7.05 16.94
C ASP A 388 12.13 5.56 17.15
N VAL A 389 11.08 5.23 17.91
CA VAL A 389 10.70 3.84 18.21
C VAL A 389 9.30 3.60 17.66
N PHE A 390 9.19 2.71 16.69
CA PHE A 390 7.92 2.33 16.09
C PHE A 390 7.55 0.93 16.56
N ALA A 391 6.52 0.83 17.39
CA ALA A 391 6.11 -0.40 18.05
C ALA A 391 4.73 -0.87 17.61
N THR A 392 4.50 -2.19 17.62
CA THR A 392 3.17 -2.79 17.62
C THR A 392 2.87 -3.25 19.04
N ILE A 393 1.76 -2.79 19.60
CA ILE A 393 1.31 -3.16 20.94
C ILE A 393 0.10 -4.09 20.80
N VAL A 394 0.33 -5.37 20.98
CA VAL A 394 -0.72 -6.41 20.93
C VAL A 394 -1.29 -6.67 22.32
N GLN A 395 -0.41 -6.73 23.31
CA GLN A 395 -0.72 -7.06 24.69
C GLN A 395 0.06 -6.15 25.65
N GLN A 396 -0.48 -5.91 26.81
CA GLN A 396 0.10 -5.09 27.84
C GLN A 396 0.32 -5.90 29.11
N ARG A 397 1.42 -5.64 29.82
CA ARG A 397 1.65 -6.12 31.19
C ARG A 397 0.69 -5.42 32.13
N GLY A 398 0.67 -5.83 33.40
CA GLY A 398 -0.03 -5.11 34.47
C GLY A 398 0.41 -3.64 34.60
N ASP A 399 -0.07 -2.94 35.62
CA ASP A 399 0.40 -1.57 35.87
C ASP A 399 1.87 -1.58 36.28
N PHE A 400 2.69 -0.73 35.66
CA PHE A 400 4.03 -0.44 36.17
C PHE A 400 3.93 0.54 37.35
N THR A 401 4.44 0.15 38.50
CA THR A 401 4.26 0.90 39.76
C THR A 401 5.57 1.37 40.39
N ASP A 402 6.72 0.97 39.80
CA ASP A 402 8.04 1.27 40.34
C ASP A 402 8.55 2.66 39.91
N TYR A 403 7.76 3.69 40.27
CA TYR A 403 8.12 5.10 40.09
C TYR A 403 7.38 5.98 41.12
N ARG A 404 7.94 7.12 41.41
CA ARG A 404 7.35 8.04 42.37
C ARG A 404 6.09 8.72 41.80
N GLY A 405 4.99 8.66 42.53
CA GLY A 405 3.74 9.33 42.17
C GLY A 405 2.77 8.48 41.39
N TYR A 406 2.99 7.17 41.33
CA TYR A 406 2.00 6.25 40.77
C TYR A 406 0.63 6.45 41.40
N THR A 407 -0.37 6.59 40.53
CA THR A 407 -1.79 6.59 40.92
C THR A 407 -2.57 5.76 39.89
N LYS A 408 -3.37 4.83 40.39
CA LYS A 408 -4.21 4.02 39.49
C LYS A 408 -5.26 4.91 38.83
N ILE A 409 -5.29 4.92 37.52
CA ILE A 409 -6.27 5.64 36.69
C ILE A 409 -7.14 4.63 35.97
N ALA A 410 -8.46 4.83 36.03
CA ALA A 410 -9.39 4.00 35.28
C ALA A 410 -9.20 4.23 33.77
N LYS A 411 -9.04 3.12 33.01
CA LYS A 411 -9.01 3.19 31.57
C LYS A 411 -10.41 3.32 30.99
N ARG A 412 -10.49 4.09 29.92
CA ARG A 412 -11.67 4.08 29.03
C ARG A 412 -11.71 2.75 28.27
N PRO A 413 -12.86 2.33 27.74
CA PRO A 413 -12.91 1.18 26.85
C PRO A 413 -11.93 1.38 25.69
N ALA A 414 -11.19 0.33 25.34
CA ALA A 414 -10.29 0.37 24.18
C ALA A 414 -11.13 0.60 22.92
N PRO A 415 -10.70 1.48 21.99
CA PRO A 415 -11.37 1.63 20.67
C PRO A 415 -11.18 0.37 19.85
N GLY A 416 -10.79 -0.71 20.21
CA GLY A 416 -10.56 -1.95 19.48
C GLY A 416 -9.37 -1.85 18.55
N PHE A 417 -8.53 -2.84 18.62
CA PHE A 417 -7.60 -3.15 17.54
C PHE A 417 -8.49 -3.33 16.30
N PRO A 418 -8.29 -2.63 15.19
CA PRO A 418 -9.12 -2.87 14.04
C PRO A 418 -8.85 -4.29 13.60
N ILE A 419 -9.70 -5.14 14.12
CA ILE A 419 -10.00 -6.37 13.44
C ILE A 419 -10.28 -5.90 12.02
N ALA A 420 -9.81 -6.62 11.01
CA ALA A 420 -10.68 -6.79 9.88
C ALA A 420 -12.04 -7.13 10.53
N GLU A 421 -12.87 -6.09 10.84
CA GLU A 421 -14.30 -6.37 10.99
C GLU A 421 -14.50 -7.30 9.85
N LYS A 422 -15.03 -8.49 10.06
CA LYS A 422 -15.33 -9.40 9.01
C LYS A 422 -15.62 -8.56 7.77
N TYR A 423 -14.57 -8.26 7.00
CA TYR A 423 -14.74 -7.98 5.62
C TYR A 423 -15.24 -9.32 5.14
N GLU A 424 -16.50 -9.53 5.38
CA GLU A 424 -17.26 -10.46 4.61
C GLU A 424 -16.91 -10.01 3.22
N GLN A 425 -16.01 -10.72 2.62
CA GLN A 425 -15.72 -10.63 1.20
C GLN A 425 -17.10 -10.51 0.61
N ASP A 426 -17.39 -9.43 -0.07
CA ASP A 426 -18.76 -9.13 -0.51
C ASP A 426 -19.36 -10.46 -1.00
N PRO A 427 -20.46 -10.95 -0.42
CA PRO A 427 -20.96 -12.30 -0.69
C PRO A 427 -21.18 -12.52 -2.19
N ARG A 428 -21.37 -11.44 -2.94
CA ARG A 428 -21.44 -11.47 -4.40
C ARG A 428 -20.09 -11.85 -5.04
N LEU A 429 -18.95 -11.38 -4.51
CA LEU A 429 -17.60 -11.78 -4.96
C LEU A 429 -17.31 -13.22 -4.57
N VAL A 430 -17.69 -13.64 -3.37
CA VAL A 430 -17.54 -15.04 -2.90
C VAL A 430 -18.27 -15.98 -3.84
N GLN A 431 -19.50 -15.64 -4.24
CA GLN A 431 -20.27 -16.45 -5.19
C GLN A 431 -19.60 -16.53 -6.56
N GLN A 432 -19.06 -15.44 -7.06
CA GLN A 432 -18.30 -15.44 -8.33
C GLN A 432 -17.05 -16.32 -8.25
N GLU A 433 -16.29 -16.24 -7.16
CA GLU A 433 -15.10 -17.07 -6.95
C GLU A 433 -15.40 -18.55 -6.86
N GLN A 434 -16.57 -18.93 -6.29
CA GLN A 434 -17.02 -20.33 -6.30
C GLN A 434 -17.23 -20.87 -7.72
N TYR A 435 -17.71 -20.05 -8.65
CA TYR A 435 -17.79 -20.44 -10.06
C TYR A 435 -16.40 -20.64 -10.67
N GLY A 436 -15.44 -19.78 -10.31
CA GLY A 436 -14.04 -19.87 -10.78
C GLY A 436 -13.30 -21.12 -10.32
N THR A 437 -13.66 -21.65 -9.14
CA THR A 437 -13.09 -22.90 -8.62
C THR A 437 -13.72 -24.15 -9.24
N ASN A 438 -14.84 -24.03 -9.92
CA ASN A 438 -15.52 -25.14 -10.58
C ASN A 438 -14.97 -25.38 -11.99
N PHE A 439 -14.14 -26.42 -12.16
CA PHE A 439 -13.52 -26.75 -13.43
C PHE A 439 -14.55 -26.96 -14.57
N GLY A 440 -15.68 -27.60 -14.28
CA GLY A 440 -16.77 -27.80 -15.28
C GLY A 440 -17.38 -26.47 -15.72
N TRP A 441 -17.45 -25.47 -14.85
CA TRP A 441 -17.88 -24.11 -15.21
C TRP A 441 -16.83 -23.44 -16.11
N VAL A 442 -15.56 -23.41 -15.66
CA VAL A 442 -14.49 -22.71 -16.36
C VAL A 442 -14.23 -23.30 -17.75
N SER A 443 -14.30 -24.62 -17.89
CA SER A 443 -14.07 -25.32 -19.18
C SER A 443 -15.19 -25.08 -20.19
N SER A 444 -16.44 -24.87 -19.74
CA SER A 444 -17.60 -24.64 -20.59
C SER A 444 -17.95 -23.15 -20.78
N SER A 445 -17.19 -22.23 -20.17
CA SER A 445 -17.47 -20.82 -20.25
C SER A 445 -17.04 -20.15 -21.55
N GLN A 446 -17.83 -19.16 -22.00
CA GLN A 446 -17.43 -18.21 -23.01
C GLN A 446 -16.36 -17.28 -22.40
N LYS A 447 -15.16 -17.26 -22.98
CA LYS A 447 -14.04 -16.48 -22.48
C LYS A 447 -14.00 -15.11 -23.13
N LEU A 448 -13.98 -14.06 -22.31
CA LEU A 448 -13.89 -12.68 -22.74
C LEU A 448 -12.74 -11.99 -21.99
N SER A 449 -12.28 -10.87 -22.53
CA SER A 449 -11.32 -10.00 -21.88
C SER A 449 -11.67 -8.54 -22.09
N VAL A 450 -11.40 -7.71 -21.08
CA VAL A 450 -11.52 -6.26 -21.14
C VAL A 450 -10.42 -5.66 -20.26
N ALA A 451 -9.88 -4.52 -20.65
CA ALA A 451 -8.92 -3.78 -19.85
C ALA A 451 -9.45 -2.38 -19.54
N ALA A 452 -9.09 -1.84 -18.39
CA ALA A 452 -9.09 -0.41 -18.18
C ALA A 452 -7.90 0.18 -18.96
N ALA A 453 -8.16 1.20 -19.76
CA ALA A 453 -7.16 1.90 -20.53
C ALA A 453 -7.09 3.37 -20.12
N PRO A 454 -5.95 4.05 -20.31
CA PRO A 454 -5.80 5.46 -20.01
C PRO A 454 -6.91 6.32 -20.64
N GLY A 455 -7.35 7.37 -19.94
CA GLY A 455 -8.44 8.23 -20.39
C GLY A 455 -9.82 7.75 -20.01
N LEU A 456 -9.93 6.99 -18.92
CA LEU A 456 -11.19 6.52 -18.36
C LEU A 456 -12.03 5.72 -19.38
N GLN A 457 -11.44 4.73 -19.99
CA GLN A 457 -12.12 3.90 -20.99
C GLN A 457 -11.84 2.43 -20.79
N PHE A 458 -12.80 1.59 -21.26
CA PHE A 458 -12.61 0.15 -21.40
C PHE A 458 -12.14 -0.21 -22.81
N GLU A 459 -11.25 -1.20 -22.91
CA GLU A 459 -10.76 -1.72 -24.20
C GLU A 459 -10.79 -3.27 -24.20
N PRO A 460 -11.58 -3.91 -25.09
CA PRO A 460 -12.54 -3.28 -26.01
C PRO A 460 -13.73 -2.67 -25.27
N ARG A 461 -14.34 -1.63 -25.85
CA ARG A 461 -15.54 -0.97 -25.29
C ARG A 461 -16.82 -1.78 -25.45
N VAL A 462 -16.80 -2.74 -26.37
CA VAL A 462 -17.96 -3.53 -26.73
C VAL A 462 -17.63 -5.01 -26.64
N LEU A 463 -18.39 -5.70 -25.84
CA LEU A 463 -18.33 -7.15 -25.67
C LEU A 463 -19.65 -7.79 -26.14
N ARG A 464 -19.59 -9.07 -26.48
CA ARG A 464 -20.77 -9.87 -26.89
C ARG A 464 -20.74 -11.22 -26.22
N VAL A 465 -21.89 -11.64 -25.70
CA VAL A 465 -22.14 -13.00 -25.17
C VAL A 465 -23.43 -13.59 -25.71
N VAL A 466 -23.55 -14.90 -25.66
CA VAL A 466 -24.77 -15.62 -26.02
C VAL A 466 -25.71 -15.72 -24.81
N PRO A 467 -27.05 -15.57 -24.97
CA PRO A 467 -27.99 -15.73 -23.87
C PRO A 467 -27.83 -17.05 -23.12
N GLY A 468 -27.81 -17.00 -21.79
CA GLY A 468 -27.64 -18.14 -20.89
C GLY A 468 -26.24 -18.76 -20.90
N ALA A 469 -25.27 -18.17 -21.56
CA ALA A 469 -23.89 -18.66 -21.53
C ALA A 469 -23.24 -18.48 -20.16
N ARG A 470 -22.43 -19.45 -19.75
CA ARG A 470 -21.45 -19.26 -18.68
C ARG A 470 -20.32 -18.40 -19.20
N VAL A 471 -19.96 -17.36 -18.46
CA VAL A 471 -18.97 -16.37 -18.91
C VAL A 471 -17.82 -16.32 -17.92
N SER A 472 -16.60 -16.28 -18.47
CA SER A 472 -15.38 -15.93 -17.76
C SER A 472 -14.82 -14.65 -18.39
N LEU A 473 -15.00 -13.51 -17.72
CA LEU A 473 -14.53 -12.19 -18.17
C LEU A 473 -13.25 -11.80 -17.43
N ALA A 474 -12.12 -11.88 -18.12
CA ALA A 474 -10.85 -11.41 -17.60
C ALA A 474 -10.79 -9.87 -17.67
N PHE A 475 -10.71 -9.21 -16.53
CA PHE A 475 -10.52 -7.78 -16.42
C PHE A 475 -9.10 -7.48 -15.96
N ARG A 476 -8.42 -6.56 -16.64
CA ARG A 476 -7.10 -6.07 -16.28
C ARG A 476 -7.11 -4.55 -16.13
N ASN A 477 -6.49 -4.03 -15.09
CA ASN A 477 -6.20 -2.62 -15.02
C ASN A 477 -4.91 -2.30 -15.78
N GLY A 478 -5.04 -1.82 -17.02
CA GLY A 478 -3.95 -1.38 -17.87
C GLY A 478 -3.65 0.12 -17.80
N ASP A 479 -4.40 0.87 -16.98
CA ASP A 479 -4.10 2.27 -16.70
C ASP A 479 -2.92 2.36 -15.72
N PRO A 480 -1.81 3.04 -16.07
CA PRO A 480 -0.64 3.10 -15.19
C PRO A 480 -0.81 4.06 -14.00
N GLY A 481 -1.83 4.90 -13.99
CA GLY A 481 -1.96 6.02 -13.05
C GLY A 481 -3.10 5.90 -12.04
N MET A 482 -4.11 5.06 -12.30
CA MET A 482 -5.34 5.06 -11.51
C MET A 482 -5.89 3.66 -11.22
N PRO A 483 -6.49 3.46 -10.03
CA PRO A 483 -7.22 2.24 -9.74
C PRO A 483 -8.57 2.22 -10.46
N HIS A 484 -8.99 1.03 -10.91
CA HIS A 484 -10.25 0.81 -11.59
C HIS A 484 -10.91 -0.50 -11.16
N ASN A 485 -12.23 -0.57 -11.31
CA ASN A 485 -12.99 -1.81 -11.32
C ASN A 485 -13.89 -1.86 -12.55
N VAL A 486 -14.57 -2.97 -12.73
CA VAL A 486 -15.66 -3.10 -13.70
C VAL A 486 -16.86 -3.75 -13.03
N ALA A 487 -18.02 -3.12 -13.14
CA ALA A 487 -19.30 -3.71 -12.82
C ALA A 487 -20.11 -3.85 -14.12
N VAL A 488 -20.89 -4.93 -14.21
CA VAL A 488 -21.80 -5.18 -15.32
C VAL A 488 -23.22 -4.99 -14.83
N VAL A 489 -23.90 -4.00 -15.37
CA VAL A 489 -25.23 -3.62 -14.94
C VAL A 489 -26.18 -3.48 -16.13
N ARG A 490 -27.48 -3.72 -15.92
CA ARG A 490 -28.49 -3.54 -16.97
C ARG A 490 -28.50 -2.10 -17.48
N ALA A 491 -28.62 -1.87 -18.78
CA ALA A 491 -28.44 -0.56 -19.41
C ALA A 491 -29.41 0.52 -18.86
N ASP A 492 -30.64 0.15 -18.52
CA ASP A 492 -31.66 1.06 -17.96
C ASP A 492 -31.40 1.46 -16.49
N ALA A 493 -30.46 0.81 -15.83
CA ALA A 493 -30.11 1.08 -14.43
C ALA A 493 -28.87 1.96 -14.28
N ILE A 494 -28.15 2.27 -15.34
CA ILE A 494 -26.80 2.85 -15.28
C ILE A 494 -26.74 4.19 -14.51
N ASP A 495 -27.69 5.07 -14.74
CA ASP A 495 -27.69 6.40 -14.10
C ASP A 495 -27.94 6.28 -12.60
N GLU A 496 -28.93 5.49 -12.18
CA GLU A 496 -29.23 5.27 -10.77
C GLU A 496 -28.10 4.54 -10.06
N PHE A 497 -27.56 3.49 -10.69
CA PHE A 497 -26.44 2.71 -10.18
C PHE A 497 -25.17 3.56 -10.00
N GLY A 498 -24.84 4.39 -11.00
CA GLY A 498 -23.72 5.29 -10.95
C GLY A 498 -23.85 6.38 -9.88
N GLU A 499 -25.03 6.97 -9.71
CA GLU A 499 -25.28 7.94 -8.65
C GLU A 499 -25.14 7.30 -7.24
N ARG A 500 -25.64 6.09 -7.08
CA ARG A 500 -25.49 5.35 -5.80
C ARG A 500 -24.02 5.01 -5.54
N SER A 501 -23.23 4.68 -6.56
CA SER A 501 -21.79 4.46 -6.40
C SER A 501 -21.06 5.73 -5.94
N MET A 502 -21.48 6.91 -6.41
CA MET A 502 -20.92 8.19 -5.96
C MET A 502 -21.28 8.50 -4.50
N GLN A 503 -22.48 8.13 -4.05
CA GLN A 503 -22.85 8.26 -2.64
C GLN A 503 -21.97 7.40 -1.74
N LEU A 504 -21.57 6.22 -2.22
CA LEU A 504 -20.64 5.35 -1.51
C LEU A 504 -19.23 5.97 -1.39
N ALA A 505 -18.84 6.85 -2.30
CA ALA A 505 -17.51 7.46 -2.30
C ALA A 505 -17.14 8.21 -1.00
N SER A 506 -18.14 8.72 -0.30
CA SER A 506 -17.97 9.39 0.99
C SER A 506 -18.05 8.45 2.19
N ASN A 507 -18.42 7.20 1.99
CA ASN A 507 -18.44 6.21 3.06
C ASN A 507 -17.05 5.60 3.21
N PRO A 508 -16.35 5.76 4.35
CA PRO A 508 -15.04 5.13 4.59
C PRO A 508 -15.06 3.60 4.45
N ARG A 509 -16.24 2.98 4.66
CA ARG A 509 -16.44 1.53 4.50
C ARG A 509 -16.68 1.09 3.05
N ALA A 510 -16.92 2.02 2.13
CA ALA A 510 -17.24 1.67 0.74
C ALA A 510 -16.04 1.14 -0.06
N ILE A 511 -14.83 1.34 0.42
CA ILE A 511 -13.64 0.61 -0.07
C ILE A 511 -13.85 -0.91 0.00
N ALA A 512 -14.53 -1.40 1.04
CA ALA A 512 -14.83 -2.81 1.25
C ALA A 512 -15.85 -3.38 0.27
N THR A 513 -16.79 -2.57 -0.17
CA THR A 513 -17.75 -2.92 -1.21
C THR A 513 -17.27 -2.48 -2.60
N HIS A 514 -16.00 -2.07 -2.71
CA HIS A 514 -15.38 -1.61 -3.96
C HIS A 514 -16.17 -0.50 -4.67
N TYR A 515 -16.91 0.32 -3.90
CA TYR A 515 -17.86 1.35 -4.37
C TYR A 515 -18.98 0.82 -5.27
N VAL A 516 -19.29 -0.49 -5.19
CA VAL A 516 -20.36 -1.12 -5.96
C VAL A 516 -21.64 -1.18 -5.12
N PRO A 517 -22.69 -0.43 -5.47
CA PRO A 517 -23.95 -0.46 -4.73
C PRO A 517 -24.66 -1.81 -4.90
N GLU A 518 -25.38 -2.25 -3.87
CA GLU A 518 -26.25 -3.40 -4.00
C GLU A 518 -27.43 -3.05 -4.91
N ASP A 519 -27.54 -3.74 -6.04
CA ASP A 519 -28.61 -3.54 -7.02
C ASP A 519 -28.97 -4.87 -7.71
N PRO A 520 -30.24 -5.27 -7.73
CA PRO A 520 -30.66 -6.52 -8.37
C PRO A 520 -30.46 -6.55 -9.88
N ARG A 521 -30.15 -5.40 -10.49
CA ARG A 521 -29.87 -5.27 -11.94
C ARG A 521 -28.38 -5.35 -12.25
N GLU A 522 -27.53 -5.47 -11.22
CA GLU A 522 -26.10 -5.77 -11.34
C GLU A 522 -25.93 -7.28 -11.57
N LEU A 523 -25.09 -7.67 -12.53
CA LEU A 523 -24.79 -9.07 -12.85
C LEU A 523 -23.55 -9.59 -12.15
N CYS A 524 -22.51 -8.79 -12.15
CA CYS A 524 -21.21 -9.12 -11.58
C CYS A 524 -20.34 -7.86 -11.50
N PHE A 525 -19.31 -7.92 -10.69
CA PHE A 525 -18.29 -6.86 -10.62
C PHE A 525 -16.93 -7.41 -10.20
N SER A 526 -15.87 -6.66 -10.48
CA SER A 526 -14.53 -6.90 -9.97
C SER A 526 -14.27 -6.10 -8.69
N PRO A 527 -13.36 -6.54 -7.82
CA PRO A 527 -12.77 -5.64 -6.84
C PRO A 527 -12.06 -4.46 -7.55
N ILE A 528 -11.74 -3.40 -6.78
CA ILE A 528 -10.85 -2.33 -7.24
C ILE A 528 -9.48 -2.95 -7.51
N LEU A 529 -8.98 -2.77 -8.72
CA LEU A 529 -7.65 -3.22 -9.13
C LEU A 529 -6.68 -2.05 -9.21
N GLN A 530 -5.47 -2.25 -8.70
CA GLN A 530 -4.38 -1.29 -8.88
C GLN A 530 -3.80 -1.41 -10.30
N PRO A 531 -3.04 -0.40 -10.78
CA PRO A 531 -2.34 -0.49 -12.06
C PRO A 531 -1.57 -1.79 -12.24
N GLY A 532 -1.85 -2.51 -13.32
CA GLY A 532 -1.23 -3.79 -13.66
C GLY A 532 -1.94 -5.04 -13.14
N ASP A 533 -2.83 -4.91 -12.15
CA ASP A 533 -3.58 -6.03 -11.58
C ASP A 533 -4.64 -6.60 -12.56
N SER A 534 -5.06 -7.83 -12.30
CA SER A 534 -6.11 -8.49 -13.07
C SER A 534 -7.02 -9.33 -12.17
N TYR A 535 -8.28 -9.48 -12.60
CA TYR A 535 -9.29 -10.29 -11.92
C TYR A 535 -10.20 -10.95 -12.96
N THR A 536 -10.69 -12.15 -12.69
CA THR A 536 -11.64 -12.82 -13.58
C THR A 536 -13.02 -12.88 -12.94
N LEU A 537 -13.98 -12.25 -13.59
CA LEU A 537 -15.38 -12.29 -13.23
C LEU A 537 -16.03 -13.55 -13.82
N TYR A 538 -16.89 -14.20 -13.02
CA TYR A 538 -17.64 -15.38 -13.43
C TYR A 538 -19.12 -15.13 -13.25
N PHE A 539 -19.92 -15.24 -14.32
CA PHE A 539 -21.35 -15.01 -14.25
C PHE A 539 -22.10 -15.79 -15.36
N GLU A 540 -23.38 -16.03 -15.17
CA GLU A 540 -24.26 -16.54 -16.20
C GLU A 540 -24.92 -15.37 -16.95
N ALA A 541 -24.74 -15.32 -18.27
CA ALA A 541 -25.37 -14.30 -19.09
C ALA A 541 -26.90 -14.41 -19.01
N PRO A 542 -27.66 -13.30 -18.94
CA PRO A 542 -29.11 -13.34 -18.96
C PRO A 542 -29.68 -14.13 -20.15
N LYS A 543 -30.80 -14.81 -19.94
CA LYS A 543 -31.47 -15.56 -20.99
C LYS A 543 -32.15 -14.67 -22.03
N GLU A 544 -32.56 -13.47 -21.58
CA GLU A 544 -33.20 -12.48 -22.46
C GLU A 544 -32.13 -11.65 -23.16
N PRO A 545 -32.19 -11.51 -24.49
CA PRO A 545 -31.29 -10.62 -25.24
C PRO A 545 -31.44 -9.16 -24.76
N GLY A 546 -30.33 -8.44 -24.72
CA GLY A 546 -30.34 -7.05 -24.28
C GLY A 546 -28.94 -6.42 -24.21
N GLU A 547 -28.92 -5.13 -23.92
CA GLU A 547 -27.70 -4.39 -23.65
C GLU A 547 -27.49 -4.24 -22.15
N TYR A 548 -26.26 -4.50 -21.72
CA TYR A 548 -25.73 -4.26 -20.39
C TYR A 548 -24.58 -3.27 -20.50
N ARG A 549 -24.34 -2.52 -19.43
CA ARG A 549 -23.24 -1.56 -19.37
C ARG A 549 -22.09 -2.11 -18.54
N LEU A 550 -20.89 -1.96 -19.08
CA LEU A 550 -19.66 -2.03 -18.27
C LEU A 550 -19.45 -0.64 -17.68
N VAL A 551 -19.20 -0.55 -16.39
CA VAL A 551 -19.02 0.73 -15.71
C VAL A 551 -17.95 0.62 -14.61
N CYS A 552 -17.07 1.60 -14.52
CA CYS A 552 -16.17 1.73 -13.39
C CYS A 552 -16.87 2.53 -12.29
N THR A 553 -16.98 1.95 -11.08
CA THR A 553 -17.62 2.60 -9.94
C THR A 553 -16.64 3.34 -9.02
N TYR A 554 -15.34 3.33 -9.36
CA TYR A 554 -14.39 4.17 -8.64
C TYR A 554 -14.85 5.63 -8.65
N PRO A 555 -14.73 6.37 -7.52
CA PRO A 555 -15.30 7.70 -7.38
C PRO A 555 -14.98 8.65 -8.55
N GLY A 556 -16.01 9.21 -9.15
CA GLY A 556 -15.90 10.13 -10.30
C GLY A 556 -15.87 9.47 -11.67
N HIS A 557 -15.62 8.16 -11.81
CA HIS A 557 -15.37 7.52 -13.10
C HIS A 557 -16.64 7.14 -13.88
N TRP A 558 -17.71 6.74 -13.21
CA TRP A 558 -18.86 6.09 -13.82
C TRP A 558 -19.52 6.84 -14.99
N ARG A 559 -19.50 8.18 -14.95
CA ARG A 559 -20.11 8.99 -16.01
C ARG A 559 -19.36 8.94 -17.33
N VAL A 560 -18.07 8.69 -17.27
CA VAL A 560 -17.16 8.71 -18.41
C VAL A 560 -16.71 7.30 -18.80
N MET A 561 -16.30 6.50 -17.82
CA MET A 561 -15.75 5.17 -18.03
C MET A 561 -16.84 4.13 -18.15
N GLN A 562 -17.37 3.98 -19.37
CA GLN A 562 -18.43 3.03 -19.70
C GLN A 562 -18.10 2.25 -20.97
N GLY A 563 -18.61 1.01 -21.03
CA GLY A 563 -18.63 0.15 -22.20
C GLY A 563 -19.97 -0.57 -22.33
N SER A 564 -20.13 -1.42 -23.32
CA SER A 564 -21.35 -2.21 -23.54
C SER A 564 -21.05 -3.70 -23.62
N LEU A 565 -21.89 -4.51 -22.96
CA LEU A 565 -21.96 -5.96 -23.12
C LEU A 565 -23.31 -6.29 -23.77
N PHE A 566 -23.29 -6.81 -24.98
CA PHE A 566 -24.48 -7.26 -25.69
C PHE A 566 -24.73 -8.75 -25.46
N VAL A 567 -25.90 -9.07 -24.95
CA VAL A 567 -26.41 -10.44 -24.87
C VAL A 567 -27.25 -10.66 -26.10
N LEU A 568 -26.70 -11.40 -27.10
CA LEU A 568 -27.33 -11.58 -28.40
C LEU A 568 -27.28 -13.04 -28.84
N PRO A 569 -28.35 -13.56 -29.48
CA PRO A 569 -28.36 -14.90 -30.07
C PRO A 569 -27.17 -15.13 -31.04
N GLU A 570 -26.76 -16.37 -31.19
CA GLU A 570 -25.68 -16.73 -32.13
C GLU A 570 -26.00 -16.22 -33.54
N GLY A 571 -25.00 -15.65 -34.22
CA GLY A 571 -25.17 -15.08 -35.56
C GLY A 571 -25.75 -13.65 -35.61
N THR A 572 -26.25 -13.10 -34.51
CA THR A 572 -26.73 -11.69 -34.46
C THR A 572 -25.56 -10.72 -34.33
N ALA A 573 -25.46 -9.74 -35.23
CA ALA A 573 -24.40 -8.73 -35.17
C ALA A 573 -24.67 -7.69 -34.06
N VAL A 574 -23.61 -7.18 -33.48
CA VAL A 574 -23.68 -5.99 -32.59
C VAL A 574 -23.96 -4.77 -33.47
N PRO A 575 -24.85 -3.83 -33.04
CA PRO A 575 -25.11 -2.60 -33.76
C PRO A 575 -23.84 -1.80 -34.08
N GLU A 576 -23.66 -1.31 -35.30
CA GLU A 576 -22.49 -0.52 -35.70
C GLU A 576 -22.33 0.76 -34.86
N SER A 577 -23.44 1.35 -34.42
CA SER A 577 -23.47 2.52 -33.53
C SER A 577 -22.83 2.30 -32.16
N ALA A 578 -22.62 1.04 -31.75
CA ALA A 578 -21.95 0.71 -30.50
C ALA A 578 -20.42 0.89 -30.57
N PHE A 579 -19.83 0.91 -31.77
CA PHE A 579 -18.39 0.99 -31.93
C PHE A 579 -17.91 2.44 -32.02
N VAL A 580 -17.30 2.91 -30.93
CA VAL A 580 -16.63 4.22 -30.88
C VAL A 580 -15.12 3.98 -30.92
N PRO A 581 -14.35 4.60 -31.84
CA PRO A 581 -12.90 4.41 -31.94
C PRO A 581 -12.18 4.77 -30.63
N ALA A 582 -11.27 3.90 -30.19
CA ALA A 582 -10.41 4.20 -29.05
C ALA A 582 -9.34 5.23 -29.41
N ARG A 583 -8.97 6.10 -28.47
CA ARG A 583 -7.89 7.08 -28.66
C ARG A 583 -6.57 6.46 -28.22
N SER A 584 -5.56 6.48 -29.09
CA SER A 584 -4.25 5.83 -28.84
C SER A 584 -3.18 6.74 -28.23
N PHE A 585 -3.38 8.07 -28.30
CA PHE A 585 -2.45 9.03 -27.71
C PHE A 585 -2.63 9.05 -26.18
N VAL A 586 -1.54 9.01 -25.43
CA VAL A 586 -1.57 9.09 -23.97
C VAL A 586 -0.43 9.97 -23.47
N ARG A 587 -0.78 11.02 -22.73
CA ARG A 587 0.18 11.89 -22.03
C ARG A 587 -0.46 12.49 -20.78
N THR A 588 0.20 12.40 -19.66
CA THR A 588 -0.18 13.17 -18.46
C THR A 588 0.23 14.63 -18.66
N TRP A 589 -0.75 15.53 -18.59
CA TRP A 589 -0.54 16.97 -18.75
C TRP A 589 -0.47 17.63 -17.38
N THR A 590 0.45 18.58 -17.25
CA THR A 590 0.52 19.50 -16.11
C THR A 590 0.13 20.90 -16.55
N THR A 591 -0.28 21.73 -15.60
CA THR A 591 -0.57 23.15 -15.89
C THR A 591 0.65 23.86 -16.51
N GLY A 592 1.88 23.47 -16.11
CA GLY A 592 3.13 24.01 -16.66
C GLY A 592 3.37 23.70 -18.14
N ASP A 593 2.91 22.54 -18.61
CA ASP A 593 3.12 22.10 -20.02
C ASP A 593 2.44 23.00 -21.06
N LEU A 594 1.35 23.65 -20.67
CA LEU A 594 0.50 24.44 -21.54
C LEU A 594 0.38 25.91 -21.10
N ALA A 595 1.11 26.31 -20.07
CA ALA A 595 0.96 27.59 -19.39
C ALA A 595 1.16 28.83 -20.31
N ALA A 596 2.08 28.73 -21.25
CA ALA A 596 2.38 29.85 -22.15
C ALA A 596 1.29 30.07 -23.20
N GLU A 597 0.68 28.97 -23.66
CA GLU A 597 -0.27 29.03 -24.80
C GLU A 597 -1.70 29.29 -24.33
N VAL A 598 -2.09 28.79 -23.16
CA VAL A 598 -3.47 29.00 -22.67
C VAL A 598 -3.78 30.46 -22.29
N ASP A 599 -2.75 31.28 -22.08
CA ASP A 599 -2.90 32.68 -21.80
C ASP A 599 -3.09 33.52 -23.10
N GLN A 600 -2.82 32.93 -24.30
CA GLN A 600 -2.87 33.61 -25.62
C GLN A 600 -3.60 32.72 -26.65
N LEU A 601 -4.85 32.39 -26.37
CA LEU A 601 -5.68 31.57 -27.26
C LEU A 601 -6.20 32.39 -28.42
N THR A 602 -5.60 32.28 -29.60
CA THR A 602 -6.05 32.91 -30.85
C THR A 602 -5.93 31.92 -32.01
N GLY A 603 -6.80 32.08 -33.03
CA GLY A 603 -6.78 31.21 -34.20
C GLY A 603 -7.16 29.74 -33.90
N ARG A 604 -7.90 29.50 -32.85
CA ARG A 604 -8.31 28.14 -32.40
C ARG A 604 -9.54 27.68 -33.20
N SER A 605 -9.78 26.34 -33.15
CA SER A 605 -10.92 25.73 -33.84
C SER A 605 -12.11 25.58 -32.91
N PHE A 606 -13.19 26.30 -33.16
CA PHE A 606 -14.45 26.16 -32.42
C PHE A 606 -15.02 24.77 -32.53
N ARG A 607 -15.07 24.19 -33.74
CA ARG A 607 -15.61 22.86 -34.01
C ARG A 607 -14.81 21.78 -33.26
N GLN A 608 -13.47 21.85 -33.28
CA GLN A 608 -12.63 20.90 -32.59
C GLN A 608 -12.77 21.03 -31.05
N GLY A 609 -12.78 22.24 -30.53
CA GLY A 609 -12.97 22.51 -29.10
C GLY A 609 -14.30 21.96 -28.59
N ARG A 610 -15.39 22.15 -29.34
CA ARG A 610 -16.70 21.56 -29.06
C ARG A 610 -16.65 20.02 -29.10
N SER A 611 -16.02 19.47 -30.13
CA SER A 611 -15.86 18.00 -30.26
C SER A 611 -15.11 17.40 -29.08
N VAL A 612 -14.06 18.05 -28.60
CA VAL A 612 -13.32 17.65 -27.40
C VAL A 612 -14.18 17.77 -26.15
N PHE A 613 -14.94 18.85 -25.99
CA PHE A 613 -15.86 19.06 -24.87
C PHE A 613 -16.91 17.94 -24.76
N GLU A 614 -17.42 17.47 -25.89
CA GLU A 614 -18.37 16.36 -25.95
C GLU A 614 -17.66 15.00 -25.69
N SER A 615 -16.56 14.73 -26.40
CA SER A 615 -15.86 13.44 -26.36
C SER A 615 -15.07 13.18 -25.09
N ALA A 616 -14.57 14.25 -24.40
CA ALA A 616 -13.97 14.14 -23.08
C ALA A 616 -15.01 14.00 -21.95
N GLY A 617 -16.30 14.04 -22.29
CA GLY A 617 -17.40 13.87 -21.34
C GLY A 617 -17.74 15.11 -20.52
N CYS A 618 -17.19 16.27 -20.83
CA CYS A 618 -17.49 17.53 -20.11
C CYS A 618 -18.98 17.87 -20.14
N SER A 619 -19.63 17.65 -21.30
CA SER A 619 -21.06 17.89 -21.52
C SER A 619 -22.00 17.03 -20.69
N LYS A 620 -21.50 15.92 -20.10
CA LYS A 620 -22.29 15.05 -19.20
C LYS A 620 -22.54 15.68 -17.83
N CYS A 621 -21.69 16.64 -17.44
CA CYS A 621 -21.76 17.31 -16.15
C CYS A 621 -21.98 18.81 -16.28
N HIS A 622 -21.46 19.45 -17.31
CA HIS A 622 -21.46 20.89 -17.47
C HIS A 622 -22.42 21.32 -18.58
N GLN A 623 -23.22 22.33 -18.28
CA GLN A 623 -24.03 23.06 -19.28
C GLN A 623 -23.20 24.13 -19.97
N MET A 624 -23.39 24.27 -21.27
CA MET A 624 -22.82 25.35 -22.09
C MET A 624 -23.93 25.92 -22.95
N GLY A 625 -24.27 27.22 -22.77
CA GLY A 625 -25.39 27.85 -23.44
C GLY A 625 -26.76 27.30 -23.03
N GLU A 626 -27.68 27.13 -24.00
CA GLU A 626 -29.08 26.70 -23.81
C GLU A 626 -29.19 25.16 -23.60
N GLY A 627 -28.19 24.51 -23.01
CA GLY A 627 -28.22 23.08 -22.71
C GLY A 627 -29.03 22.70 -21.46
N THR A 628 -29.14 21.41 -21.20
CA THR A 628 -29.76 20.89 -19.93
C THR A 628 -28.82 21.11 -18.77
N ALA A 629 -29.34 21.54 -17.61
CA ALA A 629 -28.56 21.70 -16.38
C ALA A 629 -27.96 20.37 -15.93
N GLY A 630 -26.65 20.34 -15.71
CA GLY A 630 -25.90 19.19 -15.20
C GLY A 630 -25.56 19.34 -13.72
N PRO A 631 -24.91 18.32 -13.11
CA PRO A 631 -24.47 18.38 -11.71
C PRO A 631 -23.29 19.33 -11.46
N GLY A 632 -22.57 19.71 -12.53
CA GLY A 632 -21.47 20.67 -12.47
C GLY A 632 -21.91 22.10 -12.74
N PRO A 633 -21.01 23.08 -12.54
CA PRO A 633 -21.29 24.46 -12.85
C PRO A 633 -21.62 24.70 -14.34
N GLU A 634 -22.49 25.66 -14.59
CA GLU A 634 -22.74 26.21 -15.91
C GLU A 634 -21.51 27.00 -16.36
N LEU A 635 -21.04 26.76 -17.60
CA LEU A 635 -19.74 27.25 -18.08
C LEU A 635 -19.84 28.43 -19.05
N THR A 636 -21.03 28.87 -19.46
CA THR A 636 -21.19 29.99 -20.44
C THR A 636 -20.48 31.29 -20.00
N LYS A 637 -20.42 31.51 -18.68
CA LYS A 637 -19.75 32.67 -18.07
C LYS A 637 -18.51 32.32 -17.27
N VAL A 638 -17.91 31.13 -17.49
CA VAL A 638 -16.76 30.68 -16.72
C VAL A 638 -15.57 31.65 -16.82
N SER A 639 -15.40 32.31 -17.98
CA SER A 639 -14.33 33.27 -18.23
C SER A 639 -14.41 34.55 -17.39
N GLU A 640 -15.54 34.84 -16.73
CA GLU A 640 -15.63 35.91 -15.74
C GLU A 640 -14.88 35.61 -14.45
N ARG A 641 -14.64 34.35 -14.17
CA ARG A 641 -13.99 33.87 -12.93
C ARG A 641 -12.63 33.20 -13.18
N PHE A 642 -12.55 32.37 -14.22
CA PHE A 642 -11.37 31.56 -14.53
C PHE A 642 -11.00 31.74 -16.01
N ARG A 643 -9.74 32.08 -16.30
CA ARG A 643 -9.19 32.24 -17.66
C ARG A 643 -7.79 31.62 -17.73
N GLY A 644 -7.34 31.29 -18.93
CA GLY A 644 -5.99 30.87 -19.21
C GLY A 644 -5.53 29.75 -18.28
N ARG A 645 -4.37 29.93 -17.68
CA ARG A 645 -3.73 28.96 -16.78
C ARG A 645 -4.61 28.55 -15.58
N ARG A 646 -5.37 29.50 -15.03
CA ARG A 646 -6.24 29.21 -13.89
C ARG A 646 -7.43 28.32 -14.27
N LEU A 647 -7.99 28.51 -15.48
CA LEU A 647 -9.03 27.64 -16.01
C LEU A 647 -8.48 26.23 -16.31
N LEU A 648 -7.29 26.15 -16.91
CA LEU A 648 -6.61 24.86 -17.16
C LEU A 648 -6.37 24.10 -15.86
N GLN A 649 -5.95 24.76 -14.80
CA GLN A 649 -5.75 24.14 -13.50
C GLN A 649 -7.04 23.55 -12.95
N GLN A 650 -8.18 24.23 -13.07
CA GLN A 650 -9.48 23.69 -12.62
C GLN A 650 -9.85 22.40 -13.37
N ILE A 651 -9.36 22.18 -14.58
CA ILE A 651 -9.63 20.99 -15.39
C ILE A 651 -8.65 19.87 -15.07
N LEU A 652 -7.37 20.17 -14.92
CA LEU A 652 -6.33 19.16 -14.67
C LEU A 652 -6.24 18.74 -13.21
N GLU A 653 -6.52 19.67 -12.29
CA GLU A 653 -6.39 19.51 -10.83
C GLU A 653 -7.71 19.88 -10.12
N PRO A 654 -8.83 19.20 -10.42
CA PRO A 654 -10.16 19.65 -10.00
C PRO A 654 -10.40 19.63 -8.48
N SER A 655 -9.55 18.95 -7.73
CA SER A 655 -9.60 18.93 -6.27
C SER A 655 -8.69 19.97 -5.60
N ALA A 656 -7.88 20.73 -6.38
CA ALA A 656 -7.00 21.75 -5.82
C ALA A 656 -7.77 22.95 -5.24
N GLU A 657 -8.90 23.32 -5.85
CA GLU A 657 -9.78 24.39 -5.39
C GLU A 657 -11.24 24.03 -5.69
N ILE A 658 -12.00 23.64 -4.68
CA ILE A 658 -13.42 23.33 -4.82
C ILE A 658 -14.24 24.53 -4.39
N HIS A 659 -15.06 25.05 -5.30
CA HIS A 659 -15.93 26.19 -4.98
C HIS A 659 -17.01 25.80 -3.96
N GLN A 660 -17.25 26.65 -2.97
CA GLN A 660 -18.15 26.41 -1.84
C GLN A 660 -19.54 25.91 -2.27
N GLN A 661 -20.09 26.42 -3.36
CA GLN A 661 -21.40 26.02 -3.90
C GLN A 661 -21.42 24.57 -4.42
N TYR A 662 -20.28 24.03 -4.82
CA TYR A 662 -20.13 22.66 -5.31
C TYR A 662 -19.36 21.78 -4.33
N GLN A 663 -19.14 22.29 -3.11
CA GLN A 663 -18.51 21.59 -2.04
C GLN A 663 -19.43 20.49 -1.53
N THR A 664 -19.03 19.25 -1.69
CA THR A 664 -19.72 18.11 -1.08
C THR A 664 -19.36 18.04 0.40
N TRP A 665 -20.37 17.80 1.24
CA TRP A 665 -20.22 17.59 2.67
C TRP A 665 -20.53 16.14 2.99
N VAL A 666 -19.79 15.60 3.95
CA VAL A 666 -19.98 14.25 4.49
C VAL A 666 -20.47 14.40 5.93
N ALA A 667 -21.66 13.88 6.20
CA ALA A 667 -22.23 13.77 7.54
C ALA A 667 -22.12 12.32 8.02
N VAL A 668 -21.34 12.07 9.05
CA VAL A 668 -21.31 10.78 9.73
C VAL A 668 -22.36 10.81 10.83
N LEU A 669 -23.23 9.81 10.84
CA LEU A 669 -24.33 9.71 11.80
C LEU A 669 -23.93 8.84 12.99
N THR A 670 -24.61 9.08 14.12
CA THR A 670 -24.39 8.33 15.38
C THR A 670 -24.69 6.83 15.26
N ASP A 671 -25.44 6.39 14.23
CA ASP A 671 -25.66 4.99 13.89
C ASP A 671 -24.56 4.38 12.98
N GLY A 672 -23.54 5.17 12.66
CA GLY A 672 -22.41 4.78 11.81
C GLY A 672 -22.65 4.87 10.31
N ARG A 673 -23.82 5.34 9.86
CA ARG A 673 -24.04 5.67 8.44
C ARG A 673 -23.34 6.98 8.09
N ALA A 674 -22.78 7.05 6.88
CA ALA A 674 -22.27 8.30 6.31
C ALA A 674 -23.15 8.70 5.13
N LEU A 675 -23.55 9.94 5.11
CA LEU A 675 -24.31 10.54 4.02
C LEU A 675 -23.57 11.73 3.45
N SER A 676 -23.50 11.82 2.14
CA SER A 676 -22.85 12.93 1.46
C SER A 676 -23.80 13.65 0.52
N GLY A 677 -23.55 14.95 0.35
CA GLY A 677 -24.32 15.77 -0.56
C GLY A 677 -23.87 17.22 -0.54
N LEU A 678 -24.43 18.00 -1.45
CA LEU A 678 -24.33 19.47 -1.37
C LEU A 678 -25.12 19.95 -0.16
N LYS A 679 -24.55 20.81 0.65
CA LYS A 679 -25.23 21.44 1.76
C LYS A 679 -26.21 22.49 1.23
N VAL A 680 -27.51 22.22 1.34
CA VAL A 680 -28.59 23.09 0.85
C VAL A 680 -29.02 24.06 1.93
N GLU A 681 -29.16 23.55 3.16
CA GLU A 681 -29.62 24.34 4.30
C GLU A 681 -28.98 23.80 5.59
N GLU A 682 -28.64 24.68 6.50
CA GLU A 682 -28.16 24.33 7.82
C GLU A 682 -28.87 25.21 8.86
N THR A 683 -29.52 24.58 9.81
CA THR A 683 -30.16 25.24 10.97
C THR A 683 -29.52 24.73 12.26
N PRO A 684 -29.79 25.34 13.42
CA PRO A 684 -29.32 24.80 14.70
C PRO A 684 -29.74 23.38 14.95
N ASP A 685 -30.92 22.97 14.43
CA ASP A 685 -31.56 21.70 14.73
C ASP A 685 -31.42 20.66 13.61
N SER A 686 -31.06 21.06 12.39
CA SER A 686 -31.00 20.16 11.23
C SER A 686 -30.01 20.60 10.16
N LEU A 687 -29.53 19.63 9.38
CA LEU A 687 -28.76 19.80 8.17
C LEU A 687 -29.52 19.17 7.00
N THR A 688 -29.72 19.95 5.92
CA THR A 688 -30.30 19.43 4.70
C THR A 688 -29.21 19.22 3.65
N LEU A 689 -29.01 17.99 3.26
CA LEU A 689 -28.10 17.61 2.18
C LEU A 689 -28.90 17.30 0.91
N LEU A 690 -28.31 17.64 -0.23
CA LEU A 690 -28.76 17.22 -1.56
C LEU A 690 -27.77 16.18 -2.11
N PRO A 691 -28.05 14.87 -1.95
CA PRO A 691 -27.15 13.83 -2.39
C PRO A 691 -26.98 13.77 -3.90
N ASN A 692 -28.01 14.07 -4.66
CA ASN A 692 -27.98 14.08 -6.11
C ASN A 692 -28.45 15.43 -6.66
N PRO A 693 -27.54 16.29 -7.18
CA PRO A 693 -27.90 17.57 -7.75
C PRO A 693 -28.85 17.51 -8.96
N LEU A 694 -28.91 16.37 -9.68
CA LEU A 694 -29.86 16.16 -10.78
C LEU A 694 -31.29 15.88 -10.33
N LYS A 695 -31.46 15.58 -9.03
CA LYS A 695 -32.75 15.33 -8.42
C LYS A 695 -33.00 16.30 -7.26
N PRO A 696 -33.21 17.58 -7.53
CA PRO A 696 -33.26 18.63 -6.50
C PRO A 696 -34.40 18.48 -5.49
N MET A 697 -35.37 17.60 -5.77
CA MET A 697 -36.45 17.27 -4.86
C MET A 697 -36.10 16.14 -3.87
N GLU A 698 -35.05 15.36 -4.14
CA GLU A 698 -34.57 14.28 -3.26
C GLU A 698 -33.58 14.83 -2.23
N ARG A 699 -34.11 15.63 -1.28
CA ARG A 699 -33.29 16.21 -0.20
C ARG A 699 -33.38 15.29 1.03
N VAL A 700 -32.26 15.18 1.74
CA VAL A 700 -32.20 14.45 3.01
C VAL A 700 -32.01 15.44 4.14
N VAL A 701 -32.99 15.46 5.06
CA VAL A 701 -32.94 16.29 6.26
C VAL A 701 -32.39 15.43 7.39
N LEU A 702 -31.28 15.82 7.99
CA LEU A 702 -30.64 15.14 9.09
C LEU A 702 -30.79 15.95 10.37
N PRO A 703 -31.38 15.40 11.44
CA PRO A 703 -31.36 16.05 12.74
C PRO A 703 -29.92 16.28 13.22
N ARG A 704 -29.63 17.46 13.73
CA ARG A 704 -28.27 17.80 14.19
C ARG A 704 -27.77 16.85 15.29
N ALA A 705 -28.69 16.36 16.12
CA ALA A 705 -28.38 15.40 17.19
C ALA A 705 -27.96 14.01 16.68
N GLU A 706 -28.27 13.68 15.43
CA GLU A 706 -27.89 12.42 14.81
C GLU A 706 -26.55 12.54 14.03
N ILE A 707 -26.00 13.75 13.88
CA ILE A 707 -24.75 13.99 13.17
C ILE A 707 -23.60 13.99 14.18
N GLU A 708 -22.77 12.96 14.11
CA GLU A 708 -21.55 12.84 14.92
C GLU A 708 -20.44 13.73 14.37
N GLU A 709 -20.26 13.74 13.04
CA GLU A 709 -19.23 14.50 12.36
C GLU A 709 -19.77 15.09 11.04
N LEU A 710 -19.32 16.30 10.71
CA LEU A 710 -19.63 16.98 9.46
C LEU A 710 -18.37 17.58 8.86
N GLU A 711 -17.90 17.01 7.76
CA GLU A 711 -16.69 17.47 7.08
C GLU A 711 -16.94 17.82 5.61
N ALA A 712 -16.18 18.81 5.11
CA ALA A 712 -16.14 19.11 3.69
C ALA A 712 -15.22 18.09 2.97
N SER A 713 -15.74 17.48 1.91
CA SER A 713 -14.93 16.57 1.08
C SER A 713 -13.74 17.31 0.45
N LYS A 714 -12.56 16.72 0.54
CA LYS A 714 -11.35 17.23 -0.12
C LYS A 714 -11.25 16.80 -1.59
N THR A 715 -12.14 15.94 -2.03
CA THR A 715 -12.17 15.40 -3.40
C THR A 715 -13.32 16.00 -4.18
N SER A 716 -13.01 16.55 -5.35
CA SER A 716 -14.00 17.04 -6.31
C SER A 716 -14.81 15.90 -6.92
N THR A 717 -16.07 16.15 -7.23
CA THR A 717 -16.89 15.25 -8.05
C THR A 717 -16.47 15.23 -9.52
N MET A 718 -15.70 16.22 -9.97
CA MET A 718 -15.08 16.22 -11.30
C MET A 718 -13.84 15.31 -11.27
N PRO A 719 -13.78 14.25 -12.11
CA PRO A 719 -12.63 13.33 -12.10
C PRO A 719 -11.39 13.97 -12.73
N PRO A 720 -10.18 13.66 -12.23
CA PRO A 720 -8.93 14.03 -12.91
C PRO A 720 -8.72 13.15 -14.15
N GLY A 721 -7.73 13.51 -14.98
CA GLY A 721 -7.27 12.64 -16.08
C GLY A 721 -8.13 12.66 -17.35
N LEU A 722 -9.18 13.47 -17.43
CA LEU A 722 -10.08 13.55 -18.61
C LEU A 722 -9.36 13.89 -19.92
N LEU A 723 -8.22 14.58 -19.86
CA LEU A 723 -7.50 15.07 -21.03
C LEU A 723 -6.25 14.27 -21.41
N ILE A 724 -5.94 13.17 -20.74
CA ILE A 724 -4.70 12.42 -20.99
C ILE A 724 -4.62 11.76 -22.37
N THR A 725 -5.75 11.54 -23.04
CA THR A 725 -5.80 11.00 -24.40
C THR A 725 -5.92 12.06 -25.49
N TYR A 726 -5.81 13.34 -25.12
CA TYR A 726 -5.92 14.45 -26.04
C TYR A 726 -4.57 15.10 -26.30
N THR A 727 -4.36 15.49 -27.55
CA THR A 727 -3.14 16.21 -27.96
C THR A 727 -3.14 17.65 -27.44
N ARG A 728 -1.97 18.28 -27.45
CA ARG A 728 -1.80 19.68 -27.09
C ARG A 728 -2.78 20.60 -27.80
N GLU A 729 -2.90 20.46 -29.13
CA GLU A 729 -3.77 21.29 -29.95
C GLU A 729 -5.26 21.11 -29.61
N GLU A 730 -5.68 19.88 -29.39
CA GLU A 730 -7.04 19.57 -28.96
C GLU A 730 -7.37 20.18 -27.59
N ILE A 731 -6.43 20.19 -26.67
CA ILE A 731 -6.62 20.77 -25.33
C ILE A 731 -6.72 22.32 -25.46
N LEU A 732 -5.89 22.93 -26.29
CA LEU A 732 -5.95 24.38 -26.52
C LEU A 732 -7.25 24.78 -27.21
N ASP A 733 -7.77 23.96 -28.15
CA ASP A 733 -9.07 24.18 -28.76
C ASP A 733 -10.22 24.05 -27.76
N LEU A 734 -10.15 23.04 -26.88
CA LEU A 734 -11.09 22.91 -25.77
C LEU A 734 -11.06 24.12 -24.84
N MET A 735 -9.85 24.55 -24.46
CA MET A 735 -9.69 25.75 -23.60
C MET A 735 -10.30 26.98 -24.21
N ALA A 736 -10.10 27.18 -25.49
CA ALA A 736 -10.73 28.29 -26.25
C ALA A 736 -12.26 28.16 -26.26
N TYR A 737 -12.79 26.96 -26.50
CA TYR A 737 -14.22 26.70 -26.49
C TYR A 737 -14.85 26.96 -25.11
N VAL A 738 -14.25 26.47 -24.04
CA VAL A 738 -14.75 26.71 -22.69
C VAL A 738 -14.62 28.18 -22.30
N GLN A 739 -13.47 28.80 -22.56
CA GLN A 739 -13.25 30.21 -22.23
C GLN A 739 -14.17 31.17 -23.00
N SER A 740 -14.51 30.83 -24.23
CA SER A 740 -15.48 31.59 -25.03
C SER A 740 -16.93 31.49 -24.54
N GLY A 741 -17.21 30.53 -23.61
CA GLY A 741 -18.58 30.21 -23.20
C GLY A 741 -19.41 29.62 -24.35
N GLY A 742 -18.78 28.87 -25.25
CA GLY A 742 -19.43 28.26 -26.42
C GLY A 742 -19.87 29.24 -27.53
N ARG A 743 -19.31 30.47 -27.57
CA ARG A 743 -19.63 31.46 -28.56
C ARG A 743 -18.64 31.43 -29.72
N VAL A 744 -19.11 31.14 -30.94
CA VAL A 744 -18.28 31.00 -32.15
C VAL A 744 -17.66 32.33 -32.59
N GLU A 745 -18.29 33.47 -32.27
CA GLU A 745 -17.82 34.81 -32.63
C GLU A 745 -16.70 35.34 -31.71
N SER A 746 -16.29 34.54 -30.72
CA SER A 746 -15.31 34.93 -29.72
C SER A 746 -13.92 35.16 -30.35
N PRO A 747 -13.10 36.11 -29.80
CA PRO A 747 -11.77 36.42 -30.34
C PRO A 747 -10.82 35.21 -30.42
N GLU A 748 -10.99 34.21 -29.61
CA GLU A 748 -10.20 32.98 -29.59
C GLU A 748 -10.23 32.23 -30.94
N PHE A 749 -11.30 32.40 -31.72
CA PHE A 749 -11.50 31.70 -33.01
C PHE A 749 -11.22 32.59 -34.23
N GLN A 750 -10.86 33.85 -34.03
CA GLN A 750 -10.54 34.77 -35.15
C GLN A 750 -9.13 34.46 -35.69
N GLY A 751 -9.00 34.42 -37.04
CA GLY A 751 -7.73 34.17 -37.72
C GLY A 751 -7.35 32.71 -37.94
N GLY A 752 -8.19 31.75 -37.54
CA GLY A 752 -7.97 30.32 -37.76
C GLY A 752 -8.45 29.85 -39.14
N SER A 753 -7.68 29.03 -39.80
CA SER A 753 -8.05 28.38 -41.08
C SER A 753 -8.97 27.17 -40.82
N GLY A 754 -10.24 27.42 -40.48
CA GLY A 754 -11.21 26.33 -40.32
C GLY A 754 -12.31 26.55 -39.28
N ASN A 755 -13.22 27.46 -39.55
CA ASN A 755 -14.53 27.51 -38.89
C ASN A 755 -15.49 26.49 -39.47
#